data_fdb08b7b4746dba180323e396d665be2
#
_entry.id   fdb08b7b4746dba180323e396d665be2
#
_cell.length_a   1.000
_cell.length_b   1.000
_cell.length_c   1.000
_cell.angle_alpha   90.00
_cell.angle_beta   90.00
_cell.angle_gamma   90.00
#
_symmetry.space_group_name_H-M   'P 1'
#
loop_
_entity.id
_entity.type
_entity.pdbx_description
1 polymer ?
#
loop_
_entity_poly.entity_id
_entity_poly.type
_entity_poly.pdbx_seq_one_letter_code
_entity_poly.pdbx_strand_id
1 'polypeptide(L)'
;MKTLRSLLLFLFLVSAYALQASDVKFRSGSTYQLRCVLWPTGCVAPSSDNPEALTYTFTPSDDIWWRITLQEDGTFLIQNEKSKRFFTYDGRRSTLLRYSSLCLLNAGAASSWTLDAAQEGFVVRNVMQTSHVMNIRYRSMIVGTYKEMAEWPSENERFFLVDKKGRVVQLINDRRVNISEECFSSDDMALPLSPKSSVSDRKDPLHEISFFDNNTHQSIYIQGGNVPSPVPAPEMKTGRNRERSSQGNTLLLTVNGTKPARDTRSQTWLATVPSKALKGTFRARLASENGEKNVVFCIDGKRQKSKGNCEFEHPEGGRLFRVAMTGQRGDTLAAAWLCFTTLPIVEIEGPQLNANSFSRGSFVLHDPDHPQKAETWAAGLRFRGEWTLMYPKHNFGIKLLGKDGKKENRQMLDLRTDNYWILDAMANDPGRIRNRLCQDLWLDMKTPVYYAKKASEARNGVRGRRVEVFFNGRYEGVYDLSEHIDRKQLQLAKGDKGEAYGRLYKGELWTQEVLMMPNGNMSRPATGSSSWAGWEMRFPKSEKKRADADCWKPLYDGVKLVRTASDAEFASHVREHFDFDAVVDYMLLLDVTFPVDNTGKNLYWAVYDVRQSPCLTPVPWDLDASFGIKWDGSRFSDQLASSDFWEYMSHNNGKGGLFSRLPQVCQREFREQISKRYRKLRSTVFSTESLLNRIDAYYAELHQSGADTRDCRRWNHTGCARFDATAERAELKKWITNRMRYLDRIFGNREG
;
A
#
# COMPACT_ATOMS: atom_id res chain seq x y z
N MET A 1 -39.73 -21.10 -9.03
CA MET A 1 -39.22 -22.43 -8.65
C MET A 1 -37.81 -22.77 -9.15
N LYS A 2 -37.39 -22.34 -10.34
CA LYS A 2 -35.99 -22.54 -10.81
C LYS A 2 -34.96 -21.70 -10.05
N THR A 3 -35.27 -20.47 -9.69
CA THR A 3 -34.39 -19.55 -8.92
C THR A 3 -34.17 -20.01 -7.47
N LEU A 4 -35.19 -20.63 -6.85
CA LEU A 4 -35.08 -21.15 -5.48
C LEU A 4 -34.20 -22.43 -5.40
N ARG A 5 -34.23 -23.25 -6.46
CA ARG A 5 -33.36 -24.42 -6.57
C ARG A 5 -31.90 -24.07 -6.79
N SER A 6 -31.64 -23.01 -7.57
CA SER A 6 -30.25 -22.52 -7.77
C SER A 6 -29.69 -21.90 -6.50
N LEU A 7 -30.52 -21.20 -5.71
CA LEU A 7 -30.09 -20.63 -4.42
C LEU A 7 -29.82 -21.71 -3.37
N LEU A 8 -30.68 -22.75 -3.33
CA LEU A 8 -30.46 -23.91 -2.45
C LEU A 8 -29.25 -24.75 -2.86
N LEU A 9 -28.97 -24.89 -4.17
CA LEU A 9 -27.77 -25.59 -4.66
C LEU A 9 -26.51 -24.81 -4.36
N PHE A 10 -26.57 -23.45 -4.42
CA PHE A 10 -25.47 -22.57 -4.05
C PHE A 10 -25.21 -22.60 -2.55
N LEU A 11 -26.24 -22.58 -1.72
CA LEU A 11 -26.15 -22.75 -0.26
C LEU A 11 -25.65 -24.17 0.13
N PHE A 12 -26.01 -25.22 -0.61
CA PHE A 12 -25.50 -26.58 -0.37
C PHE A 12 -24.01 -26.71 -0.80
N LEU A 13 -23.61 -26.09 -1.88
CA LEU A 13 -22.21 -26.07 -2.31
C LEU A 13 -21.32 -25.25 -1.34
N VAL A 14 -21.82 -24.13 -0.83
CA VAL A 14 -21.08 -23.31 0.16
C VAL A 14 -20.98 -24.05 1.50
N SER A 15 -22.03 -24.74 1.95
CA SER A 15 -21.98 -25.55 3.19
C SER A 15 -21.13 -26.83 3.06
N ALA A 16 -21.02 -27.42 1.86
CA ALA A 16 -20.17 -28.59 1.62
C ALA A 16 -18.68 -28.24 1.58
N TYR A 17 -18.33 -27.00 1.19
CA TYR A 17 -16.94 -26.52 1.24
C TYR A 17 -16.48 -26.14 2.65
N ALA A 18 -17.38 -25.68 3.51
CA ALA A 18 -17.08 -25.32 4.90
C ALA A 18 -16.77 -26.57 5.79
N LEU A 19 -17.30 -27.76 5.44
CA LEU A 19 -17.11 -28.98 6.19
C LEU A 19 -15.75 -29.68 5.96
N GLN A 20 -14.92 -29.25 5.02
CA GLN A 20 -13.61 -29.90 4.77
C GLN A 20 -12.43 -29.28 5.54
N ALA A 21 -12.59 -28.16 6.22
CA ALA A 21 -11.51 -27.49 6.94
C ALA A 21 -11.34 -27.96 8.40
N SER A 22 -12.33 -28.67 8.99
CA SER A 22 -12.43 -28.85 10.45
C SER A 22 -11.88 -30.16 11.03
N ASP A 23 -11.38 -31.11 10.23
CA ASP A 23 -11.03 -32.44 10.74
C ASP A 23 -9.56 -32.79 10.88
N VAL A 24 -8.65 -31.83 10.72
CA VAL A 24 -7.21 -32.10 10.82
C VAL A 24 -6.72 -31.88 12.24
N LYS A 25 -6.58 -32.97 12.99
CA LYS A 25 -6.04 -32.95 14.36
C LYS A 25 -4.53 -32.74 14.38
N PHE A 26 -4.05 -32.02 15.40
CA PHE A 26 -2.61 -31.90 15.68
C PHE A 26 -1.99 -33.29 15.93
N ARG A 27 -0.77 -33.47 15.39
CA ARG A 27 0.04 -34.67 15.61
C ARG A 27 1.41 -34.26 16.11
N SER A 28 1.76 -34.65 17.33
CA SER A 28 3.08 -34.42 17.90
C SER A 28 4.18 -34.99 17.00
N GLY A 29 5.27 -34.24 16.85
CA GLY A 29 6.41 -34.60 16.01
C GLY A 29 6.20 -34.38 14.51
N SER A 30 5.04 -33.91 14.07
CA SER A 30 4.79 -33.52 12.67
C SER A 30 5.25 -32.09 12.38
N THR A 31 5.35 -31.77 11.10
CA THR A 31 5.80 -30.46 10.62
C THR A 31 4.65 -29.59 10.17
N TYR A 32 4.69 -28.33 10.60
CA TYR A 32 3.66 -27.31 10.35
C TYR A 32 4.28 -25.99 9.96
N GLN A 33 3.54 -25.12 9.32
CA GLN A 33 3.83 -23.69 9.23
C GLN A 33 3.15 -22.98 10.40
N LEU A 34 3.84 -22.01 11.00
CA LEU A 34 3.24 -21.07 11.93
C LEU A 34 2.83 -19.81 11.13
N ARG A 35 1.53 -19.60 11.00
CA ARG A 35 0.97 -18.46 10.29
C ARG A 35 0.24 -17.53 11.26
N CYS A 36 0.49 -16.25 11.13
CA CYS A 36 -0.15 -15.22 11.95
C CYS A 36 -1.60 -15.00 11.50
N VAL A 37 -2.50 -14.78 12.45
CA VAL A 37 -3.90 -14.44 12.17
C VAL A 37 -4.01 -13.18 11.33
N LEU A 38 -3.23 -12.15 11.66
CA LEU A 38 -3.21 -10.89 10.94
C LEU A 38 -2.68 -11.03 9.49
N TRP A 39 -1.79 -11.99 9.23
CA TRP A 39 -1.15 -12.20 7.92
C TRP A 39 -1.13 -13.67 7.51
N PRO A 40 -2.28 -14.28 7.24
CA PRO A 40 -2.40 -15.73 7.07
C PRO A 40 -1.68 -16.29 5.84
N THR A 41 -1.24 -15.44 4.91
CA THR A 41 -0.50 -15.84 3.70
C THR A 41 1.01 -15.95 3.92
N GLY A 42 1.53 -15.37 5.01
CA GLY A 42 2.93 -15.48 5.40
C GLY A 42 3.16 -16.60 6.42
N CYS A 43 4.41 -16.77 6.84
CA CYS A 43 4.79 -17.74 7.88
C CYS A 43 6.08 -17.35 8.60
N VAL A 44 6.25 -17.88 9.80
CA VAL A 44 7.48 -17.73 10.58
C VAL A 44 8.61 -18.51 9.94
N ALA A 45 9.78 -17.88 9.79
CA ALA A 45 10.98 -18.46 9.22
C ALA A 45 12.25 -17.98 9.95
N PRO A 46 13.40 -18.66 9.82
CA PRO A 46 14.69 -18.09 10.16
C PRO A 46 14.95 -16.82 9.33
N SER A 47 15.60 -15.82 9.93
CA SER A 47 16.01 -14.62 9.19
C SER A 47 17.16 -14.93 8.24
N SER A 48 17.10 -14.42 7.00
CA SER A 48 18.22 -14.52 6.05
C SER A 48 19.45 -13.71 6.49
N ASP A 49 19.21 -12.61 7.19
CA ASP A 49 20.24 -11.63 7.56
C ASP A 49 20.88 -11.94 8.92
N ASN A 50 20.19 -12.71 9.75
CA ASN A 50 20.68 -13.18 11.04
C ASN A 50 20.15 -14.58 11.34
N PRO A 51 20.96 -15.65 11.18
CA PRO A 51 20.52 -17.03 11.35
C PRO A 51 20.13 -17.39 12.80
N GLU A 52 20.37 -16.52 13.77
CA GLU A 52 19.91 -16.68 15.16
C GLU A 52 18.56 -16.00 15.43
N ALA A 53 18.02 -15.24 14.46
CA ALA A 53 16.77 -14.52 14.59
C ALA A 53 15.65 -15.17 13.78
N LEU A 54 14.41 -14.85 14.16
CA LEU A 54 13.21 -15.22 13.43
C LEU A 54 12.62 -14.01 12.70
N THR A 55 12.08 -14.27 11.53
CA THR A 55 11.35 -13.29 10.71
C THR A 55 10.02 -13.86 10.29
N TYR A 56 9.12 -12.99 9.86
CA TYR A 56 7.89 -13.39 9.18
C TYR A 56 8.05 -13.12 7.68
N THR A 57 7.87 -14.15 6.86
CA THR A 57 8.11 -14.08 5.42
C THR A 57 6.88 -14.46 4.61
N PHE A 58 6.72 -13.83 3.46
CA PHE A 58 5.72 -14.17 2.43
C PHE A 58 6.34 -14.94 1.26
N THR A 59 7.65 -15.19 1.31
CA THR A 59 8.36 -15.93 0.27
C THR A 59 8.39 -17.41 0.61
N PRO A 60 7.84 -18.30 -0.22
CA PRO A 60 7.96 -19.74 -0.01
C PRO A 60 9.44 -20.17 -0.01
N SER A 61 9.84 -20.91 1.01
CA SER A 61 11.17 -21.56 1.13
C SER A 61 11.04 -22.85 1.92
N ASP A 62 12.09 -23.66 1.92
CA ASP A 62 12.12 -24.89 2.71
C ASP A 62 12.29 -24.64 4.22
N ASP A 63 12.62 -23.42 4.60
CA ASP A 63 12.91 -23.03 5.99
C ASP A 63 11.67 -22.66 6.81
N ILE A 64 10.49 -22.63 6.19
CA ILE A 64 9.22 -22.23 6.82
C ILE A 64 8.50 -23.37 7.55
N TRP A 65 9.10 -24.57 7.60
CA TRP A 65 8.51 -25.75 8.21
C TRP A 65 9.08 -26.00 9.61
N TRP A 66 8.18 -26.18 10.56
CA TRP A 66 8.50 -26.34 11.98
C TRP A 66 7.95 -27.65 12.48
N ARG A 67 8.83 -28.49 13.05
CA ARG A 67 8.44 -29.70 13.77
C ARG A 67 7.99 -29.30 15.17
N ILE A 68 6.76 -29.60 15.52
CA ILE A 68 6.17 -29.27 16.82
C ILE A 68 5.94 -30.57 17.59
N THR A 69 6.63 -30.67 18.72
CA THR A 69 6.61 -31.89 19.56
C THR A 69 6.01 -31.55 20.91
N LEU A 70 4.91 -32.21 21.25
CA LEU A 70 4.29 -32.15 22.58
C LEU A 70 5.13 -32.98 23.55
N GLN A 71 5.43 -32.39 24.69
CA GLN A 71 6.18 -33.01 25.79
C GLN A 71 5.23 -33.63 26.82
N GLU A 72 5.77 -34.48 27.75
CA GLU A 72 4.97 -35.13 28.80
C GLU A 72 4.33 -34.13 29.78
N ASP A 73 4.97 -32.99 29.99
CA ASP A 73 4.48 -31.91 30.85
C ASP A 73 3.41 -31.01 30.21
N GLY A 74 3.00 -31.32 28.98
CA GLY A 74 2.03 -30.54 28.21
C GLY A 74 2.60 -29.33 27.47
N THR A 75 3.91 -29.09 27.55
CA THR A 75 4.57 -28.04 26.78
C THR A 75 4.99 -28.51 25.39
N PHE A 76 5.44 -27.59 24.54
CA PHE A 76 5.83 -27.88 23.17
C PHE A 76 7.29 -27.47 22.91
N LEU A 77 7.99 -28.30 22.16
CA LEU A 77 9.24 -27.93 21.49
C LEU A 77 8.94 -27.58 20.03
N ILE A 78 9.51 -26.48 19.55
CA ILE A 78 9.35 -26.00 18.18
C ILE A 78 10.72 -26.00 17.52
N GLN A 79 10.94 -26.88 16.54
CA GLN A 79 12.19 -27.10 15.85
C GLN A 79 12.05 -26.79 14.35
N ASN A 80 12.96 -26.01 13.79
CA ASN A 80 13.01 -25.82 12.35
C ASN A 80 13.39 -27.14 11.64
N GLU A 81 12.60 -27.55 10.67
CA GLU A 81 12.77 -28.84 10.00
C GLU A 81 14.08 -28.94 9.21
N LYS A 82 14.54 -27.86 8.60
CA LYS A 82 15.75 -27.81 7.79
C LYS A 82 17.01 -27.67 8.65
N SER A 83 17.08 -26.65 9.46
CA SER A 83 18.28 -26.34 10.27
C SER A 83 18.43 -27.20 11.52
N LYS A 84 17.37 -27.89 11.94
CA LYS A 84 17.27 -28.66 13.20
C LYS A 84 17.51 -27.82 14.46
N ARG A 85 17.42 -26.50 14.38
CA ARG A 85 17.51 -25.57 15.51
C ARG A 85 16.13 -25.35 16.13
N PHE A 86 16.10 -25.05 17.42
CA PHE A 86 14.86 -24.84 18.18
C PHE A 86 14.55 -23.38 18.38
N PHE A 87 13.27 -23.06 18.52
CA PHE A 87 12.83 -21.81 19.13
C PHE A 87 13.39 -21.75 20.54
N THR A 88 14.16 -20.69 20.81
CA THR A 88 14.76 -20.48 22.11
C THR A 88 14.55 -19.05 22.55
N TYR A 89 14.21 -18.87 23.80
CA TYR A 89 14.10 -17.59 24.46
C TYR A 89 15.34 -17.37 25.33
N ASP A 90 16.13 -16.34 25.02
CA ASP A 90 17.39 -16.06 25.75
C ASP A 90 17.28 -14.85 26.69
N GLY A 91 16.11 -14.22 26.80
CA GLY A 91 15.88 -13.07 27.68
C GLY A 91 16.54 -11.76 27.22
N ARG A 92 17.33 -11.78 26.15
CA ARG A 92 17.97 -10.55 25.65
C ARG A 92 16.91 -9.58 25.12
N ARG A 93 17.04 -8.30 25.47
CA ARG A 93 16.20 -7.25 24.91
C ARG A 93 16.88 -6.63 23.72
N SER A 94 16.19 -6.56 22.59
CA SER A 94 16.64 -5.72 21.48
C SER A 94 16.64 -4.26 21.90
N THR A 95 17.81 -3.62 21.90
CA THR A 95 17.98 -2.20 22.23
C THR A 95 17.20 -1.27 21.28
N LEU A 96 17.00 -1.71 20.05
CA LEU A 96 16.27 -0.96 19.01
C LEU A 96 14.75 -1.11 19.12
N LEU A 97 14.22 -2.16 19.73
CA LEU A 97 12.85 -2.58 19.50
C LEU A 97 12.02 -2.83 20.75
N ARG A 98 12.59 -2.77 21.95
CA ARG A 98 11.93 -3.13 23.22
C ARG A 98 11.34 -4.55 23.27
N TYR A 99 11.73 -5.41 22.35
CA TYR A 99 11.34 -6.83 22.31
C TYR A 99 12.37 -7.69 23.03
N SER A 100 11.89 -8.76 23.65
CA SER A 100 12.74 -9.87 24.01
C SER A 100 12.99 -10.71 22.75
N SER A 101 14.21 -11.13 22.51
CA SER A 101 14.57 -11.84 21.28
C SER A 101 14.17 -13.30 21.34
N LEU A 102 13.59 -13.81 20.25
CA LEU A 102 13.50 -15.23 19.96
C LEU A 102 14.71 -15.63 19.13
N CYS A 103 15.42 -16.66 19.56
CA CYS A 103 16.62 -17.13 18.89
C CYS A 103 16.47 -18.57 18.41
N LEU A 104 17.18 -18.93 17.35
CA LEU A 104 17.38 -20.31 16.91
C LEU A 104 18.71 -20.81 17.44
N LEU A 105 18.67 -21.75 18.40
CA LEU A 105 19.86 -22.36 18.96
C LEU A 105 19.92 -23.86 18.63
N ASN A 106 21.05 -24.52 18.98
CA ASN A 106 21.20 -25.95 18.83
C ASN A 106 20.33 -26.74 19.84
N ALA A 107 20.17 -28.03 19.62
CA ALA A 107 19.23 -28.88 20.35
C ALA A 107 19.37 -28.85 21.89
N GLY A 108 20.58 -28.62 22.42
CA GLY A 108 20.81 -28.56 23.87
C GLY A 108 20.34 -27.27 24.56
N ALA A 109 19.80 -26.31 23.83
CA ALA A 109 19.33 -25.03 24.34
C ALA A 109 17.85 -24.76 24.01
N ALA A 110 17.08 -25.81 23.76
CA ALA A 110 15.66 -25.69 23.44
C ALA A 110 14.87 -25.09 24.62
N SER A 111 13.94 -24.16 24.30
CA SER A 111 12.97 -23.67 25.28
C SER A 111 11.62 -24.35 25.09
N SER A 112 10.92 -24.53 26.22
CA SER A 112 9.54 -25.02 26.22
C SER A 112 8.54 -23.89 26.05
N TRP A 113 7.46 -24.16 25.31
CA TRP A 113 6.43 -23.21 24.92
C TRP A 113 5.03 -23.76 25.27
N THR A 114 4.09 -22.90 25.58
CA THR A 114 2.67 -23.23 25.55
C THR A 114 2.03 -22.67 24.26
N LEU A 115 0.99 -23.34 23.81
CA LEU A 115 0.12 -22.91 22.72
C LEU A 115 -1.26 -22.69 23.34
N ASP A 116 -1.50 -21.47 23.81
CA ASP A 116 -2.69 -21.13 24.56
C ASP A 116 -3.80 -20.70 23.59
N ALA A 117 -5.01 -21.26 23.74
CA ALA A 117 -6.14 -20.93 22.92
C ALA A 117 -6.49 -19.43 22.98
N ALA A 118 -6.86 -18.85 21.85
CA ALA A 118 -7.34 -17.48 21.71
C ALA A 118 -8.66 -17.49 20.91
N GLN A 119 -9.34 -16.34 20.88
CA GLN A 119 -10.59 -16.19 20.14
C GLN A 119 -10.48 -16.70 18.71
N GLU A 120 -9.30 -16.56 18.10
CA GLU A 120 -8.98 -17.05 16.77
C GLU A 120 -7.52 -17.51 16.77
N GLY A 121 -7.27 -18.79 16.46
CA GLY A 121 -5.93 -19.36 16.56
C GLY A 121 -5.45 -19.59 17.99
N PHE A 122 -4.16 -19.40 18.24
CA PHE A 122 -3.52 -19.55 19.55
C PHE A 122 -2.38 -18.56 19.72
N VAL A 123 -2.02 -18.29 20.96
CA VAL A 123 -0.81 -17.55 21.31
C VAL A 123 0.33 -18.51 21.65
N VAL A 124 1.55 -18.16 21.28
CA VAL A 124 2.77 -18.91 21.62
C VAL A 124 3.45 -18.20 22.77
N ARG A 125 3.54 -18.88 23.93
CA ARG A 125 4.06 -18.31 25.16
C ARG A 125 5.26 -19.10 25.67
N ASN A 126 6.29 -18.41 26.10
CA ASN A 126 7.45 -19.07 26.71
C ASN A 126 7.16 -19.44 28.17
N VAL A 127 7.49 -20.67 28.58
CA VAL A 127 7.22 -21.17 29.92
C VAL A 127 8.00 -20.41 30.99
N MET A 128 9.19 -19.91 30.67
CA MET A 128 10.03 -19.15 31.61
C MET A 128 9.60 -17.67 31.75
N GLN A 129 8.80 -17.17 30.84
CA GLN A 129 8.31 -15.79 30.89
C GLN A 129 6.84 -15.70 30.43
N THR A 130 5.96 -16.14 31.31
CA THR A 130 4.52 -16.30 31.04
C THR A 130 3.77 -15.01 30.71
N SER A 131 4.33 -13.85 31.02
CA SER A 131 3.74 -12.54 30.68
C SER A 131 4.05 -12.05 29.25
N HIS A 132 4.82 -12.82 28.48
CA HIS A 132 5.20 -12.46 27.12
C HIS A 132 4.74 -13.52 26.13
N VAL A 133 4.21 -13.06 25.00
CA VAL A 133 3.76 -13.90 23.89
C VAL A 133 4.57 -13.63 22.64
N MET A 134 4.66 -14.61 21.75
CA MET A 134 5.25 -14.42 20.44
C MET A 134 4.48 -13.36 19.67
N ASN A 135 5.19 -12.41 19.09
CA ASN A 135 4.63 -11.26 18.42
C ASN A 135 5.39 -10.97 17.13
N ILE A 136 4.70 -10.59 16.08
CA ILE A 136 5.30 -10.14 14.83
C ILE A 136 5.26 -8.62 14.79
N ARG A 137 6.41 -8.00 14.67
CA ARG A 137 6.48 -6.55 14.60
C ARG A 137 6.17 -6.02 13.20
N TYR A 138 5.17 -5.17 13.11
CA TYR A 138 4.67 -4.56 11.88
C TYR A 138 5.73 -4.03 10.90
N ARG A 139 6.76 -3.36 11.39
CA ARG A 139 7.72 -2.65 10.53
C ARG A 139 8.88 -3.49 10.04
N SER A 140 9.32 -4.42 10.83
CA SER A 140 10.54 -5.19 10.58
C SER A 140 10.26 -6.63 10.26
N MET A 141 9.00 -7.09 10.42
CA MET A 141 8.60 -8.49 10.35
C MET A 141 9.46 -9.40 11.25
N ILE A 142 10.17 -8.83 12.23
CA ILE A 142 10.91 -9.58 13.23
C ILE A 142 9.90 -10.28 14.14
N VAL A 143 10.12 -11.56 14.35
CA VAL A 143 9.37 -12.36 15.31
C VAL A 143 10.14 -12.34 16.64
N GLY A 144 9.48 -11.85 17.67
CA GLY A 144 10.04 -11.75 19.02
C GLY A 144 8.99 -12.07 20.07
N THR A 145 9.32 -11.93 21.35
CA THR A 145 8.34 -11.96 22.43
C THR A 145 8.08 -10.56 22.94
N TYR A 146 6.83 -10.27 23.23
CA TYR A 146 6.39 -8.99 23.76
C TYR A 146 5.45 -9.19 24.94
N LYS A 147 5.41 -8.22 25.87
CA LYS A 147 4.49 -8.28 27.00
C LYS A 147 3.05 -8.23 26.45
N GLU A 148 2.27 -9.24 26.80
CA GLU A 148 0.86 -9.35 26.39
C GLU A 148 0.06 -8.11 26.78
N MET A 149 -0.71 -7.57 25.88
CA MET A 149 -1.62 -6.43 26.12
C MET A 149 -2.86 -6.91 26.88
N ALA A 150 -3.27 -6.15 27.89
CA ALA A 150 -3.95 -6.54 29.11
C ALA A 150 -5.25 -7.38 29.03
N GLU A 151 -6.00 -7.44 27.93
CA GLU A 151 -7.29 -8.16 27.95
C GLU A 151 -7.49 -9.18 26.82
N TRP A 152 -6.87 -8.97 25.65
CA TRP A 152 -6.94 -9.90 24.51
C TRP A 152 -5.65 -9.82 23.68
N PRO A 153 -5.05 -10.95 23.30
CA PRO A 153 -3.90 -10.95 22.37
C PRO A 153 -4.29 -10.28 21.07
N SER A 154 -3.47 -9.35 20.60
CA SER A 154 -3.68 -8.69 19.30
C SER A 154 -3.48 -9.69 18.15
N GLU A 155 -4.00 -9.41 16.96
CA GLU A 155 -3.98 -10.35 15.84
C GLU A 155 -2.56 -10.72 15.37
N ASN A 156 -1.58 -9.84 15.57
CA ASN A 156 -0.16 -10.11 15.32
C ASN A 156 0.52 -10.96 16.39
N GLU A 157 -0.19 -11.36 17.44
CA GLU A 157 0.21 -12.27 18.53
C GLU A 157 -0.48 -13.64 18.44
N ARG A 158 -1.43 -13.80 17.52
CA ARG A 158 -2.19 -15.03 17.33
C ARG A 158 -1.75 -15.78 16.09
N PHE A 159 -1.69 -17.09 16.16
CA PHE A 159 -1.14 -17.95 15.12
C PHE A 159 -2.04 -19.14 14.82
N PHE A 160 -1.86 -19.69 13.61
CA PHE A 160 -2.41 -20.98 13.19
C PHE A 160 -1.28 -21.95 12.88
N LEU A 161 -1.54 -23.24 13.06
CA LEU A 161 -0.75 -24.31 12.47
C LEU A 161 -1.36 -24.71 11.13
N VAL A 162 -0.53 -24.80 10.10
CA VAL A 162 -0.95 -25.21 8.76
C VAL A 162 -0.12 -26.41 8.32
N ASP A 163 -0.76 -27.48 7.91
CA ASP A 163 -0.09 -28.70 7.45
C ASP A 163 0.47 -28.57 6.01
N LYS A 164 1.17 -29.60 5.54
CA LYS A 164 1.76 -29.63 4.18
C LYS A 164 0.73 -29.62 3.05
N LYS A 165 -0.55 -29.85 3.35
CA LYS A 165 -1.66 -29.77 2.40
C LYS A 165 -2.37 -28.41 2.45
N GLY A 166 -1.85 -27.46 3.22
CA GLY A 166 -2.42 -26.12 3.37
C GLY A 166 -3.64 -26.06 4.29
N ARG A 167 -3.91 -27.08 5.10
CA ARG A 167 -5.08 -27.14 5.98
C ARG A 167 -4.72 -26.65 7.37
N VAL A 168 -5.62 -25.88 7.98
CA VAL A 168 -5.50 -25.47 9.39
C VAL A 168 -5.69 -26.68 10.28
N VAL A 169 -4.83 -26.77 11.29
CA VAL A 169 -4.76 -27.91 12.19
C VAL A 169 -5.35 -27.53 13.53
N GLN A 170 -6.29 -28.32 14.00
CA GLN A 170 -6.89 -28.18 15.33
C GLN A 170 -5.96 -28.73 16.41
N LEU A 171 -5.73 -27.93 17.44
CA LEU A 171 -5.06 -28.36 18.67
C LEU A 171 -6.11 -29.05 19.55
N ILE A 172 -6.45 -30.33 19.26
CA ILE A 172 -7.38 -31.10 20.09
C ILE A 172 -6.57 -31.89 21.10
N ASN A 173 -7.00 -31.79 22.33
CA ASN A 173 -6.42 -32.44 23.47
C ASN A 173 -6.72 -33.93 23.53
N ASP A 174 -5.72 -34.76 23.35
CA ASP A 174 -5.84 -36.19 23.73
C ASP A 174 -5.21 -36.51 25.08
N ARG A 175 -4.49 -35.62 25.74
CA ARG A 175 -4.03 -35.75 27.13
C ARG A 175 -3.51 -34.42 27.67
N ARG A 176 -4.24 -33.79 28.60
CA ARG A 176 -3.75 -32.82 29.62
C ARG A 176 -2.93 -31.61 29.13
N VAL A 177 -3.30 -30.99 28.06
CA VAL A 177 -2.97 -29.58 27.84
C VAL A 177 -4.09 -28.79 28.51
N ASN A 178 -3.79 -27.78 29.32
CA ASN A 178 -4.77 -26.88 29.94
C ASN A 178 -5.41 -25.96 28.90
N ILE A 179 -5.94 -26.53 27.85
CA ILE A 179 -6.83 -25.86 26.89
C ILE A 179 -8.20 -26.29 27.32
N SER A 180 -9.01 -25.38 27.88
CA SER A 180 -10.37 -25.72 28.27
C SER A 180 -11.15 -26.15 27.03
N GLU A 181 -11.89 -27.24 27.12
CA GLU A 181 -12.74 -27.76 26.03
C GLU A 181 -13.72 -26.71 25.53
N GLU A 182 -14.05 -25.70 26.34
CA GLU A 182 -14.90 -24.56 25.99
C GLU A 182 -14.30 -23.64 24.92
N CYS A 183 -12.98 -23.65 24.70
CA CYS A 183 -12.29 -22.78 23.75
C CYS A 183 -12.19 -23.37 22.33
N PHE A 184 -12.49 -24.64 22.13
CA PHE A 184 -12.36 -25.34 20.85
C PHE A 184 -13.53 -26.27 20.58
N SER A 185 -14.75 -25.72 20.58
CA SER A 185 -15.85 -26.43 19.97
C SER A 185 -15.62 -26.54 18.46
N SER A 186 -16.12 -27.61 17.83
CA SER A 186 -16.02 -27.75 16.36
C SER A 186 -16.64 -26.58 15.60
N ASP A 187 -17.52 -25.82 16.26
CA ASP A 187 -18.18 -24.64 15.73
C ASP A 187 -17.29 -23.39 15.81
N ASP A 188 -16.35 -23.34 16.77
CA ASP A 188 -15.44 -22.20 16.96
C ASP A 188 -14.22 -22.28 16.04
N MET A 189 -13.91 -23.49 15.54
CA MET A 189 -12.82 -23.72 14.57
C MET A 189 -13.31 -23.72 13.12
N ALA A 190 -14.59 -23.87 12.88
CA ALA A 190 -15.22 -23.46 11.64
C ALA A 190 -15.27 -21.92 11.67
N LEU A 191 -14.34 -21.30 10.98
CA LEU A 191 -14.37 -19.85 10.78
C LEU A 191 -15.79 -19.48 10.35
N PRO A 192 -16.51 -18.62 11.08
CA PRO A 192 -17.91 -18.35 10.79
C PRO A 192 -18.01 -17.75 9.38
N LEU A 193 -18.69 -18.45 8.51
CA LEU A 193 -18.98 -18.05 7.13
C LEU A 193 -19.99 -16.90 7.06
N SER A 194 -20.53 -16.51 8.20
CA SER A 194 -21.35 -15.32 8.37
C SER A 194 -21.28 -14.88 9.83
N PRO A 195 -21.37 -13.59 10.12
CA PRO A 195 -21.53 -13.16 11.49
C PRO A 195 -22.81 -13.85 12.02
N LYS A 196 -22.67 -14.74 13.03
CA LYS A 196 -23.81 -15.10 13.83
C LYS A 196 -24.33 -13.77 14.38
N SER A 197 -25.47 -13.33 13.89
CA SER A 197 -26.19 -12.17 14.37
C SER A 197 -26.70 -12.45 15.78
N SER A 198 -25.82 -12.47 16.74
CA SER A 198 -26.14 -12.23 18.13
C SER A 198 -25.68 -10.83 18.49
N VAL A 199 -26.00 -9.89 17.67
CA VAL A 199 -26.01 -8.49 18.04
C VAL A 199 -27.25 -8.35 18.92
N SER A 200 -27.03 -8.34 20.24
CA SER A 200 -28.02 -7.76 21.13
C SER A 200 -28.33 -6.37 20.59
N ASP A 201 -29.62 -6.03 20.52
CA ASP A 201 -30.18 -4.74 20.12
C ASP A 201 -29.57 -3.54 20.88
N ARG A 202 -28.30 -3.24 20.67
CA ARG A 202 -27.69 -1.98 21.04
C ARG A 202 -27.49 -1.19 19.76
N LYS A 203 -28.29 -0.15 19.62
CA LYS A 203 -28.25 0.90 18.59
C LYS A 203 -27.00 1.78 18.76
N ASP A 204 -25.82 1.19 18.76
CA ASP A 204 -24.56 1.94 18.77
C ASP A 204 -23.82 1.67 17.46
N PRO A 205 -23.88 2.60 16.49
CA PRO A 205 -23.20 2.44 15.22
C PRO A 205 -21.67 2.34 15.35
N LEU A 206 -21.11 2.65 16.53
CA LEU A 206 -19.66 2.56 16.78
C LEU A 206 -19.21 1.13 17.10
N HIS A 207 -20.10 0.25 17.57
CA HIS A 207 -19.75 -1.15 17.81
C HIS A 207 -19.49 -1.96 16.54
N GLU A 208 -20.08 -1.56 15.40
CA GLU A 208 -19.79 -2.21 14.11
C GLU A 208 -18.42 -1.83 13.53
N ILE A 209 -17.84 -0.74 13.99
CA ILE A 209 -16.57 -0.20 13.46
C ILE A 209 -15.35 -0.83 14.13
N SER A 210 -15.51 -1.40 15.32
CA SER A 210 -14.42 -2.05 16.08
C SER A 210 -14.14 -3.49 15.63
N PHE A 211 -14.99 -4.08 14.81
CA PHE A 211 -14.75 -5.40 14.26
C PHE A 211 -13.96 -5.26 12.96
N PHE A 212 -12.70 -5.63 13.04
CA PHE A 212 -11.96 -6.03 11.86
C PHE A 212 -12.81 -7.04 11.12
N ASP A 213 -13.06 -6.80 9.84
CA ASP A 213 -13.87 -7.73 9.05
C ASP A 213 -13.10 -9.04 8.83
N ASN A 214 -13.27 -9.95 9.76
CA ASN A 214 -12.70 -11.29 9.70
C ASN A 214 -13.12 -12.05 8.42
N ASN A 215 -14.24 -11.67 7.80
CA ASN A 215 -14.72 -12.33 6.59
C ASN A 215 -13.74 -12.19 5.42
N THR A 216 -13.02 -11.07 5.29
CA THR A 216 -12.02 -10.89 4.23
C THR A 216 -10.82 -11.81 4.46
N HIS A 217 -10.36 -11.95 5.69
CA HIS A 217 -9.29 -12.88 6.05
C HIS A 217 -9.75 -14.34 5.95
N GLN A 218 -10.97 -14.64 6.36
CA GLN A 218 -11.55 -15.97 6.25
C GLN A 218 -11.76 -16.39 4.80
N SER A 219 -12.22 -15.49 3.93
CA SER A 219 -12.37 -15.76 2.50
C SER A 219 -11.04 -16.05 1.81
N ILE A 220 -9.99 -15.31 2.16
CA ILE A 220 -8.63 -15.53 1.66
C ILE A 220 -8.08 -16.86 2.19
N TYR A 221 -8.37 -17.20 3.43
CA TYR A 221 -7.88 -18.39 4.08
C TYR A 221 -8.55 -19.67 3.55
N ILE A 222 -9.86 -19.63 3.29
CA ILE A 222 -10.63 -20.73 2.67
C ILE A 222 -10.23 -20.92 1.20
N GLN A 223 -9.93 -19.83 0.49
CA GLN A 223 -9.47 -19.88 -0.90
C GLN A 223 -7.99 -20.27 -1.03
N GLY A 224 -7.17 -20.07 0.01
CA GLY A 224 -5.75 -20.43 0.04
C GLY A 224 -5.48 -21.94 0.07
N GLY A 225 -6.50 -22.78 0.21
CA GLY A 225 -6.36 -24.24 0.16
C GLY A 225 -5.91 -24.79 -1.21
N ASN A 226 -6.09 -24.04 -2.26
CA ASN A 226 -5.55 -24.31 -3.58
C ASN A 226 -5.19 -22.97 -4.21
N VAL A 227 -3.93 -22.55 -4.10
CA VAL A 227 -3.39 -21.61 -5.08
C VAL A 227 -3.42 -22.38 -6.40
N PRO A 228 -4.33 -22.09 -7.34
CA PRO A 228 -4.23 -22.67 -8.66
C PRO A 228 -2.89 -22.21 -9.18
N SER A 229 -2.09 -23.13 -9.70
CA SER A 229 -1.02 -22.78 -10.63
C SER A 229 -1.56 -21.74 -11.59
N PRO A 230 -0.78 -20.72 -12.00
CA PRO A 230 -1.26 -19.68 -12.89
C PRO A 230 -2.03 -20.33 -14.03
N VAL A 231 -3.30 -19.95 -14.18
CA VAL A 231 -4.16 -20.47 -15.23
C VAL A 231 -3.39 -20.30 -16.53
N PRO A 232 -3.08 -21.39 -17.27
CA PRO A 232 -2.52 -21.26 -18.59
C PRO A 232 -3.48 -20.40 -19.41
N ALA A 233 -2.95 -19.61 -20.32
CA ALA A 233 -3.76 -18.90 -21.28
C ALA A 233 -4.80 -19.87 -21.87
N PRO A 234 -6.07 -19.43 -22.12
CA PRO A 234 -7.13 -20.33 -22.52
C PRO A 234 -6.67 -21.23 -23.64
N GLU A 235 -6.70 -22.54 -23.41
CA GLU A 235 -6.43 -23.53 -24.43
C GLU A 235 -7.50 -23.39 -25.53
N MET A 236 -7.09 -22.79 -26.63
CA MET A 236 -7.88 -22.88 -27.85
C MET A 236 -7.88 -24.35 -28.28
N LYS A 237 -9.08 -24.94 -28.40
CA LYS A 237 -9.25 -26.28 -28.99
C LYS A 237 -8.53 -26.31 -30.33
N THR A 238 -7.37 -26.93 -30.37
CA THR A 238 -6.60 -27.15 -31.58
C THR A 238 -7.31 -28.23 -32.36
N GLY A 239 -7.85 -27.84 -33.51
CA GLY A 239 -8.11 -28.79 -34.60
C GLY A 239 -6.81 -29.56 -34.93
N ARG A 240 -6.91 -30.86 -34.96
CA ARG A 240 -5.79 -31.78 -35.32
C ARG A 240 -5.20 -31.38 -36.66
N ASN A 241 -4.16 -30.55 -36.67
CA ASN A 241 -3.18 -30.51 -37.74
C ASN A 241 -1.81 -30.69 -37.11
N ARG A 242 -1.09 -31.70 -37.56
CA ARG A 242 0.31 -32.00 -37.22
C ARG A 242 1.19 -30.82 -37.59
N GLU A 243 1.34 -29.83 -36.69
CA GLU A 243 2.45 -28.90 -36.76
C GLU A 243 3.65 -29.52 -36.04
N ARG A 244 4.73 -29.72 -36.77
CA ARG A 244 6.06 -30.04 -36.25
C ARG A 244 6.40 -28.96 -35.20
N SER A 245 6.74 -29.36 -33.99
CA SER A 245 7.27 -28.51 -32.94
C SER A 245 8.59 -27.90 -33.38
N SER A 246 8.54 -26.74 -34.01
CA SER A 246 9.69 -25.84 -34.05
C SER A 246 9.69 -25.09 -32.72
N GLN A 247 10.74 -25.17 -31.92
CA GLN A 247 11.04 -24.19 -30.86
C GLN A 247 11.15 -22.83 -31.58
N GLY A 248 10.03 -22.11 -31.65
CA GLY A 248 9.93 -20.85 -32.36
C GLY A 248 10.80 -19.80 -31.66
N ASN A 249 11.73 -19.21 -32.38
CA ASN A 249 12.51 -18.06 -31.96
C ASN A 249 11.54 -16.96 -31.49
N THR A 250 11.82 -16.36 -30.32
CA THR A 250 11.04 -15.21 -29.82
C THR A 250 11.20 -14.06 -30.81
N LEU A 251 10.08 -13.51 -31.27
CA LEU A 251 10.10 -12.31 -32.11
C LEU A 251 10.58 -11.11 -31.31
N LEU A 252 11.74 -10.59 -31.63
CA LEU A 252 12.26 -9.33 -31.16
C LEU A 252 11.85 -8.24 -32.15
N LEU A 253 11.01 -7.29 -31.72
CA LEU A 253 10.43 -6.30 -32.62
C LEU A 253 10.58 -4.85 -32.08
N THR A 254 10.59 -3.91 -33.03
CA THR A 254 10.40 -2.49 -32.74
C THR A 254 9.07 -2.02 -33.30
N VAL A 255 8.45 -1.08 -32.62
CA VAL A 255 7.22 -0.39 -33.04
C VAL A 255 7.56 1.08 -33.23
N ASN A 256 7.41 1.58 -34.47
CA ASN A 256 7.79 2.95 -34.85
C ASN A 256 9.24 3.32 -34.50
N GLY A 257 10.15 2.32 -34.50
CA GLY A 257 11.57 2.49 -34.20
C GLY A 257 11.93 2.35 -32.72
N THR A 258 10.97 2.20 -31.83
CA THR A 258 11.20 2.02 -30.39
C THR A 258 10.94 0.56 -30.01
N LYS A 259 11.79 0.00 -29.14
CA LYS A 259 11.57 -1.32 -28.55
C LYS A 259 10.44 -1.21 -27.53
N PRO A 260 9.33 -1.93 -27.67
CA PRO A 260 8.28 -1.93 -26.66
C PRO A 260 8.72 -2.73 -25.41
N ALA A 261 8.07 -2.49 -24.29
CA ALA A 261 8.28 -3.29 -23.09
C ALA A 261 7.76 -4.71 -23.28
N ARG A 262 8.43 -5.68 -22.66
CA ARG A 262 8.09 -7.11 -22.83
C ARG A 262 7.83 -7.79 -21.50
N ASP A 263 6.67 -8.40 -21.37
CA ASP A 263 6.42 -9.33 -20.28
C ASP A 263 6.96 -10.73 -20.64
N THR A 264 8.00 -11.13 -19.94
CA THR A 264 8.67 -12.43 -20.18
C THR A 264 7.83 -13.63 -19.74
N ARG A 265 6.80 -13.45 -18.93
CA ARG A 265 5.88 -14.53 -18.51
C ARG A 265 4.85 -14.83 -19.60
N SER A 266 4.14 -13.81 -20.05
CA SER A 266 3.09 -13.96 -21.06
C SER A 266 3.61 -13.89 -22.49
N GLN A 267 4.89 -13.56 -22.69
CA GLN A 267 5.51 -13.30 -24.00
C GLN A 267 4.78 -12.19 -24.78
N THR A 268 4.20 -11.23 -24.05
CA THR A 268 3.45 -10.11 -24.61
C THR A 268 4.31 -8.86 -24.65
N TRP A 269 4.26 -8.16 -25.76
CA TRP A 269 4.85 -6.84 -25.93
C TRP A 269 3.79 -5.75 -25.67
N LEU A 270 4.19 -4.69 -24.97
CA LEU A 270 3.37 -3.53 -24.70
C LEU A 270 4.03 -2.26 -25.23
N ALA A 271 3.37 -1.58 -26.16
CA ALA A 271 3.87 -0.36 -26.77
C ALA A 271 3.03 0.85 -26.35
N THR A 272 3.69 1.97 -26.01
CA THR A 272 3.00 3.24 -25.76
C THR A 272 2.59 3.92 -27.06
N VAL A 273 1.40 4.50 -27.07
CA VAL A 273 0.87 5.28 -28.19
C VAL A 273 0.06 6.47 -27.68
N PRO A 274 0.00 7.60 -28.44
CA PRO A 274 -0.88 8.72 -28.08
C PRO A 274 -2.34 8.28 -28.02
N SER A 275 -3.13 8.88 -27.12
CA SER A 275 -4.55 8.51 -26.90
C SER A 275 -5.40 8.51 -28.16
N LYS A 276 -5.14 9.42 -29.10
CA LYS A 276 -5.84 9.49 -30.39
C LYS A 276 -5.57 8.25 -31.28
N ALA A 277 -4.47 7.54 -31.06
CA ALA A 277 -4.08 6.37 -31.87
C ALA A 277 -4.91 5.13 -31.54
N LEU A 278 -5.56 5.07 -30.38
CA LEU A 278 -6.38 3.92 -30.00
C LEU A 278 -7.79 3.93 -30.63
N LYS A 279 -8.17 4.99 -31.32
CA LYS A 279 -9.50 5.10 -31.93
C LYS A 279 -9.47 4.62 -33.38
N GLY A 280 -10.24 3.58 -33.69
CA GLY A 280 -10.38 3.04 -35.05
C GLY A 280 -9.18 2.19 -35.47
N THR A 281 -8.60 2.47 -36.66
CA THR A 281 -7.44 1.73 -37.16
C THR A 281 -6.15 2.47 -36.90
N PHE A 282 -5.27 1.87 -36.11
CA PHE A 282 -3.94 2.39 -35.84
C PHE A 282 -2.92 1.81 -36.83
N ARG A 283 -2.04 2.65 -37.34
CA ARG A 283 -0.95 2.25 -38.23
C ARG A 283 0.39 2.43 -37.54
N ALA A 284 1.17 1.35 -37.49
CA ALA A 284 2.52 1.35 -36.93
C ALA A 284 3.52 0.66 -37.86
N ARG A 285 4.74 1.17 -37.85
CA ARG A 285 5.85 0.52 -38.53
C ARG A 285 6.46 -0.51 -37.59
N LEU A 286 6.41 -1.80 -38.01
CA LEU A 286 7.11 -2.88 -37.32
C LEU A 286 8.45 -3.18 -38.02
N ALA A 287 9.46 -3.52 -37.24
CA ALA A 287 10.72 -4.04 -37.74
C ALA A 287 11.26 -5.12 -36.80
N SER A 288 12.01 -6.07 -37.32
CA SER A 288 12.77 -7.01 -36.49
C SER A 288 13.95 -6.28 -35.84
N GLU A 289 14.17 -6.47 -34.55
CA GLU A 289 15.33 -5.93 -33.83
C GLU A 289 16.64 -6.52 -34.34
N ASN A 290 16.60 -7.76 -34.86
CA ASN A 290 17.76 -8.45 -35.42
C ASN A 290 18.11 -7.98 -36.85
N GLY A 291 17.41 -7.00 -37.41
CA GLY A 291 17.69 -6.43 -38.74
C GLY A 291 17.38 -7.37 -39.89
N GLU A 292 16.52 -8.36 -39.70
CA GLU A 292 16.15 -9.31 -40.73
C GLU A 292 15.54 -8.61 -41.94
N LYS A 293 16.11 -8.84 -43.11
CA LYS A 293 15.65 -8.26 -44.37
C LYS A 293 14.69 -9.22 -45.08
N ASN A 294 13.77 -8.67 -45.88
CA ASN A 294 12.80 -9.43 -46.67
C ASN A 294 11.78 -10.25 -45.87
N VAL A 295 11.41 -9.78 -44.68
CA VAL A 295 10.34 -10.34 -43.86
C VAL A 295 9.01 -9.62 -44.12
N VAL A 296 7.91 -10.32 -43.90
CA VAL A 296 6.55 -9.79 -43.98
C VAL A 296 5.88 -10.02 -42.61
N PHE A 297 5.18 -9.04 -42.13
CA PHE A 297 4.39 -9.18 -40.92
C PHE A 297 2.96 -9.62 -41.23
N CYS A 298 2.43 -10.49 -40.39
CA CYS A 298 1.02 -10.86 -40.36
C CYS A 298 0.43 -10.46 -39.04
N ILE A 299 -0.70 -9.75 -39.03
CA ILE A 299 -1.44 -9.35 -37.85
C ILE A 299 -2.74 -10.15 -37.79
N ASP A 300 -2.96 -10.93 -36.74
CA ASP A 300 -4.10 -11.84 -36.58
C ASP A 300 -4.33 -12.73 -37.81
N GLY A 301 -3.24 -13.23 -38.43
CA GLY A 301 -3.26 -14.04 -39.62
C GLY A 301 -3.37 -13.27 -40.94
N LYS A 302 -3.68 -11.97 -40.94
CA LYS A 302 -3.76 -11.14 -42.14
C LYS A 302 -2.38 -10.62 -42.53
N ARG A 303 -1.92 -10.99 -43.73
CA ARG A 303 -0.65 -10.51 -44.30
C ARG A 303 -0.71 -9.02 -44.58
N GLN A 304 0.28 -8.27 -44.09
CA GLN A 304 0.37 -6.83 -44.30
C GLN A 304 0.98 -6.51 -45.68
N LYS A 305 0.35 -5.56 -46.41
CA LYS A 305 0.69 -5.23 -47.80
C LYS A 305 2.01 -4.46 -47.95
N SER A 306 2.41 -3.70 -46.92
CA SER A 306 3.58 -2.82 -46.96
C SER A 306 4.70 -3.35 -46.08
N LYS A 307 5.95 -3.28 -46.56
CA LYS A 307 7.15 -3.68 -45.81
C LYS A 307 7.21 -2.89 -44.47
N GLY A 308 6.83 -3.54 -43.38
CA GLY A 308 6.85 -2.99 -42.03
C GLY A 308 5.68 -2.10 -41.60
N ASN A 309 4.87 -1.54 -42.51
CA ASN A 309 3.67 -0.79 -42.13
C ASN A 309 2.50 -1.74 -41.88
N CYS A 310 2.06 -1.81 -40.65
CA CYS A 310 1.00 -2.72 -40.17
C CYS A 310 -0.21 -1.95 -39.69
N GLU A 311 -1.39 -2.51 -39.92
CA GLU A 311 -2.67 -1.97 -39.46
C GLU A 311 -3.22 -2.79 -38.31
N PHE A 312 -3.64 -2.09 -37.25
CA PHE A 312 -4.21 -2.64 -36.04
C PHE A 312 -5.62 -2.07 -35.89
N GLU A 313 -6.62 -2.91 -36.07
CA GLU A 313 -8.02 -2.52 -35.99
C GLU A 313 -8.49 -2.54 -34.53
N HIS A 314 -9.06 -1.43 -34.03
CA HIS A 314 -9.60 -1.30 -32.68
C HIS A 314 -8.61 -1.72 -31.58
N PRO A 315 -7.48 -1.01 -31.44
CA PRO A 315 -6.45 -1.35 -30.44
C PRO A 315 -6.78 -0.94 -29.02
N GLU A 316 -7.91 -0.30 -28.79
CA GLU A 316 -8.39 0.14 -27.46
C GLU A 316 -8.65 -1.02 -26.51
N GLY A 317 -8.70 -0.71 -25.21
CA GLY A 317 -9.02 -1.69 -24.15
C GLY A 317 -7.97 -2.78 -23.95
N GLY A 318 -6.74 -2.59 -24.47
CA GLY A 318 -5.66 -3.55 -24.31
C GLY A 318 -5.83 -4.80 -25.20
N ARG A 319 -6.51 -4.68 -26.32
CA ARG A 319 -6.65 -5.76 -27.31
C ARG A 319 -5.28 -6.34 -27.68
N LEU A 320 -5.18 -7.66 -27.63
CA LEU A 320 -4.01 -8.40 -28.02
C LEU A 320 -4.03 -8.74 -29.52
N PHE A 321 -2.95 -8.46 -30.22
CA PHE A 321 -2.73 -8.79 -31.62
C PHE A 321 -1.65 -9.86 -31.73
N ARG A 322 -1.92 -10.91 -32.46
CA ARG A 322 -0.88 -11.89 -32.82
C ARG A 322 -0.05 -11.32 -33.95
N VAL A 323 1.17 -10.96 -33.67
CA VAL A 323 2.15 -10.52 -34.69
C VAL A 323 3.01 -11.69 -35.05
N ALA A 324 2.97 -12.10 -36.30
CA ALA A 324 3.87 -13.12 -36.85
C ALA A 324 4.79 -12.49 -37.91
N MET A 325 6.05 -12.81 -37.85
CA MET A 325 7.05 -12.50 -38.87
C MET A 325 7.23 -13.72 -39.78
N THR A 326 7.02 -13.54 -41.07
CA THR A 326 7.08 -14.62 -42.04
C THR A 326 8.18 -14.35 -43.06
N GLY A 327 8.82 -15.42 -43.52
CA GLY A 327 9.74 -15.38 -44.64
C GLY A 327 9.04 -15.19 -45.99
N GLN A 328 9.82 -15.07 -47.07
CA GLN A 328 9.26 -14.88 -48.41
C GLN A 328 8.38 -16.06 -48.88
N ARG A 329 8.67 -17.27 -48.39
CA ARG A 329 7.92 -18.50 -48.70
C ARG A 329 6.66 -18.67 -47.83
N GLY A 330 6.38 -17.73 -46.91
CA GLY A 330 5.21 -17.75 -46.03
C GLY A 330 5.40 -18.57 -44.76
N ASP A 331 6.56 -19.14 -44.51
CA ASP A 331 6.93 -19.82 -43.27
C ASP A 331 7.03 -18.84 -42.12
N THR A 332 6.45 -19.17 -40.96
CA THR A 332 6.53 -18.35 -39.75
C THR A 332 7.91 -18.48 -39.12
N LEU A 333 8.67 -17.40 -39.10
CA LEU A 333 10.01 -17.33 -38.53
C LEU A 333 9.96 -17.11 -37.02
N ALA A 334 9.06 -16.20 -36.58
CA ALA A 334 8.82 -15.89 -35.18
C ALA A 334 7.43 -15.28 -35.01
N ALA A 335 6.88 -15.36 -33.79
CA ALA A 335 5.61 -14.73 -33.45
C ALA A 335 5.61 -14.20 -31.99
N ALA A 336 4.79 -13.18 -31.75
CA ALA A 336 4.60 -12.62 -30.44
C ALA A 336 3.17 -12.03 -30.30
N TRP A 337 2.77 -11.78 -29.09
CA TRP A 337 1.58 -10.98 -28.79
C TRP A 337 2.00 -9.52 -28.60
N LEU A 338 1.25 -8.59 -29.18
CA LEU A 338 1.44 -7.16 -29.06
C LEU A 338 0.12 -6.50 -28.62
N CYS A 339 0.20 -5.60 -27.67
CA CYS A 339 -0.90 -4.68 -27.32
C CYS A 339 -0.38 -3.25 -27.15
N PHE A 340 -1.30 -2.31 -27.08
CA PHE A 340 -1.00 -0.89 -26.99
C PHE A 340 -1.60 -0.29 -25.70
N THR A 341 -0.93 0.75 -25.18
CA THR A 341 -1.38 1.51 -24.04
C THR A 341 -1.18 3.01 -24.27
N THR A 342 -2.03 3.82 -23.66
CA THR A 342 -1.87 5.29 -23.61
C THR A 342 -1.20 5.76 -22.32
N LEU A 343 -0.94 4.83 -21.38
CA LEU A 343 -0.17 5.15 -20.20
C LEU A 343 1.34 5.14 -20.51
N PRO A 344 2.12 5.98 -19.86
CA PRO A 344 3.58 5.83 -19.87
C PRO A 344 3.97 4.46 -19.31
N ILE A 345 5.05 3.88 -19.84
CA ILE A 345 5.60 2.64 -19.33
C ILE A 345 6.94 2.94 -18.65
N VAL A 346 7.12 2.36 -17.48
CA VAL A 346 8.37 2.36 -16.73
C VAL A 346 8.91 0.94 -16.66
N GLU A 347 10.12 0.74 -17.18
CA GLU A 347 10.86 -0.50 -16.98
C GLU A 347 11.99 -0.25 -15.97
N ILE A 348 12.07 -1.06 -14.93
CA ILE A 348 13.16 -1.05 -13.97
C ILE A 348 13.83 -2.42 -13.94
N GLU A 349 15.16 -2.41 -13.94
CA GLU A 349 15.96 -3.63 -13.84
C GLU A 349 16.98 -3.49 -12.73
N GLY A 350 17.14 -4.52 -11.94
CA GLY A 350 18.08 -4.51 -10.82
C GLY A 350 18.23 -5.90 -10.19
N PRO A 351 19.19 -6.05 -9.27
CA PRO A 351 19.34 -7.26 -8.48
C PRO A 351 18.15 -7.43 -7.52
N GLN A 352 18.19 -8.42 -6.67
CA GLN A 352 17.24 -8.54 -5.58
C GLN A 352 17.24 -7.27 -4.73
N LEU A 353 16.06 -6.63 -4.59
CA LEU A 353 15.90 -5.38 -3.87
C LEU A 353 15.51 -5.63 -2.41
N ASN A 354 15.82 -4.67 -1.55
CA ASN A 354 15.36 -4.59 -0.17
C ASN A 354 14.85 -3.17 0.15
N ALA A 355 14.32 -2.95 1.34
CA ALA A 355 13.78 -1.66 1.75
C ALA A 355 14.84 -0.73 2.38
N ASN A 356 15.98 -1.24 2.81
CA ASN A 356 16.95 -0.51 3.63
C ASN A 356 17.97 0.26 2.81
N SER A 357 18.36 -0.27 1.65
CA SER A 357 19.43 0.28 0.82
C SER A 357 19.03 0.36 -0.66
N PHE A 358 19.68 1.28 -1.39
CA PHE A 358 19.54 1.38 -2.83
C PHE A 358 20.52 0.43 -3.52
N SER A 359 20.00 -0.45 -4.37
CA SER A 359 20.77 -1.29 -5.28
C SER A 359 20.89 -0.60 -6.64
N ARG A 360 22.03 -0.75 -7.30
CA ARG A 360 22.24 -0.19 -8.65
C ARG A 360 21.47 -0.99 -9.67
N GLY A 361 20.79 -0.29 -10.57
CA GLY A 361 19.99 -0.85 -11.65
C GLY A 361 19.80 0.16 -12.78
N SER A 362 18.78 -0.06 -13.60
CA SER A 362 18.37 0.83 -14.69
C SER A 362 16.92 1.25 -14.55
N PHE A 363 16.61 2.36 -15.19
CA PHE A 363 15.25 2.91 -15.30
C PHE A 363 15.05 3.36 -16.75
N VAL A 364 13.97 2.89 -17.36
CA VAL A 364 13.56 3.27 -18.72
C VAL A 364 12.17 3.84 -18.66
N LEU A 365 11.96 4.98 -19.34
CA LEU A 365 10.64 5.63 -19.47
C LEU A 365 10.24 5.66 -20.95
N HIS A 366 9.07 5.11 -21.24
CA HIS A 366 8.39 5.26 -22.52
C HIS A 366 7.25 6.26 -22.36
N ASP A 367 7.36 7.39 -23.05
CA ASP A 367 6.38 8.45 -23.00
C ASP A 367 5.40 8.32 -24.18
N PRO A 368 4.08 8.17 -23.97
CA PRO A 368 3.10 8.10 -25.06
C PRO A 368 3.04 9.36 -25.93
N ASP A 369 3.46 10.53 -25.41
CA ASP A 369 3.53 11.77 -26.18
C ASP A 369 4.79 11.82 -27.08
N HIS A 370 5.81 11.02 -26.73
CA HIS A 370 7.06 10.87 -27.48
C HIS A 370 7.38 9.41 -27.78
N PRO A 371 6.49 8.64 -28.43
CA PRO A 371 6.57 7.18 -28.54
C PRO A 371 7.74 6.67 -29.39
N GLN A 372 8.48 7.56 -30.07
CA GLN A 372 9.65 7.19 -30.89
C GLN A 372 10.95 7.14 -30.06
N LYS A 373 10.90 7.47 -28.76
CA LYS A 373 12.09 7.56 -27.91
C LYS A 373 11.80 6.99 -26.53
N ALA A 374 12.51 5.93 -26.16
CA ALA A 374 12.60 5.52 -24.76
C ALA A 374 13.80 6.20 -24.10
N GLU A 375 13.58 6.79 -22.94
CA GLU A 375 14.64 7.45 -22.17
C GLU A 375 15.18 6.49 -21.11
N THR A 376 16.50 6.34 -21.06
CA THR A 376 17.17 5.37 -20.18
C THR A 376 18.19 6.05 -19.27
N TRP A 377 18.14 5.67 -17.98
CA TRP A 377 19.09 6.16 -16.96
C TRP A 377 19.58 5.02 -16.08
N ALA A 378 20.79 5.15 -15.57
CA ALA A 378 21.21 4.38 -14.40
C ALA A 378 20.38 4.82 -13.19
N ALA A 379 20.05 3.90 -12.32
CA ALA A 379 19.22 4.19 -11.16
C ALA A 379 19.67 3.42 -9.92
N GLY A 380 19.47 4.01 -8.75
CA GLY A 380 19.40 3.30 -7.49
C GLY A 380 17.95 2.91 -7.23
N LEU A 381 17.71 1.65 -6.96
CA LEU A 381 16.40 1.06 -6.76
C LEU A 381 16.28 0.47 -5.36
N ARG A 382 15.14 0.62 -4.71
CA ARG A 382 14.82 -0.09 -3.46
C ARG A 382 13.31 -0.28 -3.31
N PHE A 383 12.89 -1.24 -2.51
CA PHE A 383 11.52 -1.25 -2.02
C PHE A 383 11.31 -0.14 -1.00
N ARG A 384 10.08 0.29 -0.83
CA ARG A 384 9.72 1.31 0.16
C ARG A 384 8.31 1.05 0.72
N GLY A 385 8.02 1.74 1.83
CA GLY A 385 6.79 1.63 2.59
C GLY A 385 7.08 1.10 3.99
N GLU A 386 6.03 0.90 4.75
CA GLU A 386 6.02 0.21 6.05
C GLU A 386 5.09 -0.99 5.95
N TRP A 387 3.81 -0.74 6.10
CA TRP A 387 2.77 -1.75 5.91
C TRP A 387 2.74 -2.32 4.49
N THR A 388 2.91 -1.46 3.49
CA THR A 388 2.86 -1.84 2.07
C THR A 388 3.99 -2.77 1.62
N LEU A 389 5.04 -2.96 2.44
CA LEU A 389 6.06 -4.00 2.18
C LEU A 389 5.52 -5.43 2.30
N MET A 390 4.36 -5.61 2.93
CA MET A 390 3.73 -6.92 3.07
C MET A 390 2.94 -7.35 1.83
N TYR A 391 2.54 -6.39 1.00
CA TYR A 391 1.87 -6.73 -0.25
C TYR A 391 2.88 -7.25 -1.27
N PRO A 392 2.52 -8.26 -2.07
CA PRO A 392 3.40 -8.76 -3.14
C PRO A 392 3.62 -7.73 -4.25
N LYS A 393 2.77 -6.72 -4.37
CA LYS A 393 2.93 -5.55 -5.24
C LYS A 393 3.65 -4.45 -4.48
N HIS A 394 4.97 -4.39 -4.59
CA HIS A 394 5.80 -3.47 -3.83
C HIS A 394 5.86 -2.06 -4.40
N ASN A 395 5.94 -1.07 -3.52
CA ASN A 395 6.34 0.30 -3.87
C ASN A 395 7.85 0.37 -4.13
N PHE A 396 8.26 1.22 -5.07
CA PHE A 396 9.69 1.45 -5.34
C PHE A 396 10.10 2.88 -5.05
N GLY A 397 11.29 3.05 -4.48
CA GLY A 397 12.03 4.31 -4.44
C GLY A 397 13.10 4.30 -5.50
N ILE A 398 13.14 5.33 -6.35
CA ILE A 398 14.01 5.46 -7.51
C ILE A 398 14.94 6.67 -7.30
N LYS A 399 16.23 6.47 -7.49
CA LYS A 399 17.21 7.58 -7.57
C LYS A 399 17.90 7.55 -8.93
N LEU A 400 17.67 8.55 -9.75
CA LEU A 400 18.39 8.68 -11.02
C LEU A 400 19.85 9.02 -10.80
N LEU A 401 20.70 8.36 -11.56
CA LEU A 401 22.15 8.46 -11.50
C LEU A 401 22.70 8.80 -12.88
N GLY A 402 23.66 9.73 -12.90
CA GLY A 402 24.44 10.03 -14.08
C GLY A 402 25.48 8.94 -14.38
N LYS A 403 26.17 9.10 -15.50
CA LYS A 403 27.24 8.18 -15.92
C LYS A 403 28.38 8.07 -14.90
N ASP A 404 28.60 9.14 -14.12
CA ASP A 404 29.58 9.22 -13.02
C ASP A 404 29.06 8.58 -11.71
N GLY A 405 27.85 8.04 -11.69
CA GLY A 405 27.20 7.45 -10.50
C GLY A 405 26.66 8.50 -9.52
N LYS A 406 26.78 9.79 -9.80
CA LYS A 406 26.21 10.84 -8.98
C LYS A 406 24.72 11.05 -9.30
N LYS A 407 24.03 11.78 -8.42
CA LYS A 407 22.61 12.11 -8.62
C LYS A 407 22.41 12.94 -9.88
N GLU A 408 21.47 12.53 -10.71
CA GLU A 408 21.11 13.24 -11.93
C GLU A 408 19.66 13.71 -11.88
N ASN A 409 19.44 15.03 -11.89
CA ASN A 409 18.09 15.60 -11.94
C ASN A 409 17.55 15.54 -13.36
N ARG A 410 16.35 15.00 -13.53
CA ARG A 410 15.64 14.94 -14.81
C ARG A 410 14.17 15.30 -14.62
N GLN A 411 13.61 15.95 -15.61
CA GLN A 411 12.17 16.08 -15.72
C GLN A 411 11.62 14.77 -16.28
N MET A 412 10.60 14.22 -15.62
CA MET A 412 9.86 13.05 -16.14
C MET A 412 8.45 13.49 -16.50
N LEU A 413 8.06 13.23 -17.73
CA LEU A 413 6.74 13.65 -18.22
C LEU A 413 6.52 15.16 -17.98
N ASP A 414 5.36 15.56 -17.47
CA ASP A 414 5.07 16.94 -17.04
C ASP A 414 5.37 17.21 -15.56
N LEU A 415 6.06 16.28 -14.86
CA LEU A 415 6.40 16.42 -13.47
C LEU A 415 7.64 17.33 -13.28
N ARG A 416 8.02 17.58 -12.02
CA ARG A 416 9.18 18.47 -11.72
C ARG A 416 10.51 17.84 -12.16
N THR A 417 11.55 18.67 -12.24
CA THR A 417 12.92 18.19 -12.40
C THR A 417 13.50 17.74 -11.06
N ASP A 418 13.76 16.44 -10.91
CA ASP A 418 14.37 15.85 -9.72
C ASP A 418 15.15 14.57 -10.04
N ASN A 419 15.89 14.06 -9.03
CA ASN A 419 16.56 12.77 -9.11
C ASN A 419 15.88 11.68 -8.30
N TYR A 420 14.90 11.99 -7.45
CA TYR A 420 14.23 11.01 -6.60
C TYR A 420 12.75 10.93 -6.92
N TRP A 421 12.30 9.71 -7.21
CA TRP A 421 10.94 9.40 -7.63
C TRP A 421 10.38 8.22 -6.83
N ILE A 422 9.07 8.12 -6.80
CA ILE A 422 8.35 7.05 -6.15
C ILE A 422 7.46 6.38 -7.19
N LEU A 423 7.49 5.05 -7.22
CA LEU A 423 6.44 4.26 -7.86
C LEU A 423 5.56 3.71 -6.74
N ASP A 424 4.39 4.31 -6.57
CA ASP A 424 3.38 3.88 -5.60
C ASP A 424 2.54 2.77 -6.25
N ALA A 425 2.58 1.59 -5.65
CA ALA A 425 1.88 0.40 -6.14
C ALA A 425 0.37 0.44 -5.94
N MET A 426 -0.11 1.27 -5.00
CA MET A 426 -1.52 1.35 -4.63
C MET A 426 -2.12 -0.03 -4.29
N ALA A 427 -1.32 -0.90 -3.65
CA ALA A 427 -1.64 -2.31 -3.47
C ALA A 427 -2.85 -2.55 -2.55
N ASN A 428 -3.07 -1.66 -1.58
CA ASN A 428 -4.18 -1.64 -0.63
C ASN A 428 -5.42 -0.90 -1.15
N ASP A 429 -5.31 -0.12 -2.23
CA ASP A 429 -6.44 0.59 -2.83
C ASP A 429 -7.13 -0.28 -3.89
N PRO A 430 -8.38 -0.75 -3.65
CA PRO A 430 -9.12 -1.52 -4.64
C PRO A 430 -9.49 -0.71 -5.90
N GLY A 431 -9.34 0.63 -5.86
CA GLY A 431 -9.59 1.52 -6.99
C GLY A 431 -8.34 1.97 -7.75
N ARG A 432 -7.14 1.79 -7.18
CA ARG A 432 -5.85 2.27 -7.73
C ARG A 432 -5.82 3.78 -8.02
N ILE A 433 -6.62 4.61 -7.32
CA ILE A 433 -6.72 6.06 -7.59
C ILE A 433 -6.79 6.95 -6.35
N ARG A 434 -7.09 6.41 -5.15
CA ARG A 434 -7.48 7.23 -3.99
C ARG A 434 -6.38 8.21 -3.56
N ASN A 435 -5.15 7.74 -3.41
CA ASN A 435 -4.04 8.61 -3.03
C ASN A 435 -3.85 9.74 -4.08
N ARG A 436 -3.84 9.40 -5.37
CA ARG A 436 -3.72 10.40 -6.44
C ARG A 436 -4.89 11.36 -6.48
N LEU A 437 -6.12 10.86 -6.33
CA LEU A 437 -7.33 11.69 -6.29
C LEU A 437 -7.25 12.74 -5.16
N CYS A 438 -6.87 12.33 -3.95
CA CYS A 438 -6.74 13.25 -2.82
C CYS A 438 -5.64 14.30 -3.05
N GLN A 439 -4.48 13.90 -3.58
CA GLN A 439 -3.39 14.82 -3.88
C GLN A 439 -3.76 15.82 -4.97
N ASP A 440 -4.47 15.39 -6.01
CA ASP A 440 -4.95 16.28 -7.06
C ASP A 440 -6.00 17.26 -6.55
N LEU A 441 -6.92 16.81 -5.69
CA LEU A 441 -7.89 17.69 -5.03
C LEU A 441 -7.17 18.75 -4.19
N TRP A 442 -6.18 18.36 -3.38
CA TRP A 442 -5.40 19.29 -2.58
C TRP A 442 -4.71 20.36 -3.44
N LEU A 443 -4.07 19.95 -4.54
CA LEU A 443 -3.41 20.88 -5.45
C LEU A 443 -4.41 21.82 -6.14
N ASP A 444 -5.58 21.33 -6.50
CA ASP A 444 -6.62 22.13 -7.16
C ASP A 444 -7.34 23.10 -6.20
N MET A 445 -7.32 22.83 -4.89
CA MET A 445 -7.76 23.82 -3.90
C MET A 445 -6.91 25.09 -3.94
N LYS A 446 -5.69 25.04 -4.50
CA LYS A 446 -4.76 26.15 -4.60
C LYS A 446 -4.57 26.85 -3.26
N THR A 447 -4.36 26.06 -2.22
CA THR A 447 -4.13 26.53 -0.86
C THR A 447 -2.86 27.35 -0.82
N PRO A 448 -2.90 28.65 -0.51
CA PRO A 448 -1.70 29.46 -0.44
C PRO A 448 -0.90 29.08 0.81
N VAL A 449 0.40 28.94 0.68
CA VAL A 449 1.29 28.88 1.84
C VAL A 449 1.57 30.32 2.33
N TYR A 450 1.73 30.53 3.64
CA TYR A 450 1.94 31.87 4.19
C TYR A 450 3.13 32.62 3.57
N TYR A 451 4.07 31.90 3.00
CA TYR A 451 5.28 32.45 2.38
C TYR A 451 5.22 32.50 0.84
N ALA A 452 4.05 32.32 0.21
CA ALA A 452 3.89 32.27 -1.25
C ALA A 452 4.46 33.49 -1.98
N LYS A 453 4.42 34.69 -1.37
CA LYS A 453 5.03 35.91 -1.95
C LYS A 453 6.56 35.82 -2.08
N LYS A 454 7.23 34.99 -1.29
CA LYS A 454 8.71 34.82 -1.28
C LYS A 454 9.14 33.56 -2.03
N ALA A 455 8.25 32.62 -2.24
CA ALA A 455 8.49 31.35 -2.88
C ALA A 455 7.30 30.99 -3.78
N SER A 456 7.15 31.72 -4.88
CA SER A 456 6.00 31.64 -5.79
C SER A 456 5.79 30.27 -6.43
N GLU A 457 6.87 29.50 -6.59
CA GLU A 457 6.84 28.14 -7.16
C GLU A 457 6.71 27.06 -6.10
N ALA A 458 6.56 27.42 -4.83
CA ALA A 458 6.35 26.44 -3.76
C ALA A 458 5.03 25.70 -3.96
N ARG A 459 5.09 24.36 -3.85
CA ARG A 459 3.92 23.50 -3.89
C ARG A 459 3.87 22.65 -2.64
N ASN A 460 2.78 22.74 -1.91
CA ASN A 460 2.59 21.97 -0.68
C ASN A 460 1.82 20.65 -0.87
N GLY A 461 1.96 20.05 -2.04
CA GLY A 461 1.41 18.74 -2.40
C GLY A 461 2.23 18.11 -3.51
N VAL A 462 2.00 16.83 -3.81
CA VAL A 462 2.76 16.08 -4.82
C VAL A 462 1.93 15.83 -6.07
N ARG A 463 2.55 16.00 -7.23
CA ARG A 463 1.98 15.53 -8.50
C ARG A 463 2.43 14.10 -8.77
N GLY A 464 1.68 13.42 -9.61
CA GLY A 464 2.01 12.09 -10.08
C GLY A 464 1.33 11.79 -11.41
N ARG A 465 1.77 10.70 -12.02
CA ARG A 465 1.22 10.15 -13.26
C ARG A 465 1.05 8.66 -13.14
N ARG A 466 -0.11 8.15 -13.52
CA ARG A 466 -0.29 6.71 -13.63
C ARG A 466 0.57 6.18 -14.75
N VAL A 467 1.26 5.10 -14.46
CA VAL A 467 2.20 4.42 -15.35
C VAL A 467 1.98 2.91 -15.27
N GLU A 468 2.36 2.20 -16.30
CA GLU A 468 2.48 0.74 -16.24
C GLU A 468 3.93 0.37 -15.97
N VAL A 469 4.17 -0.53 -15.02
CA VAL A 469 5.53 -0.86 -14.55
C VAL A 469 5.91 -2.28 -14.94
N PHE A 470 7.15 -2.43 -15.37
CA PHE A 470 7.84 -3.70 -15.52
C PHE A 470 9.04 -3.75 -14.58
N PHE A 471 9.23 -4.86 -13.89
CA PHE A 471 10.40 -5.12 -13.07
C PHE A 471 11.09 -6.40 -13.53
N ASN A 472 12.36 -6.28 -13.94
CA ASN A 472 13.15 -7.39 -14.50
C ASN A 472 12.40 -8.14 -15.61
N GLY A 473 11.83 -7.42 -16.56
CA GLY A 473 11.08 -7.95 -17.67
C GLY A 473 9.76 -8.63 -17.31
N ARG A 474 9.17 -8.32 -16.14
CA ARG A 474 7.88 -8.85 -15.72
C ARG A 474 6.91 -7.69 -15.50
N TYR A 475 5.71 -7.81 -16.05
CA TYR A 475 4.66 -6.83 -15.83
C TYR A 475 4.25 -6.78 -14.36
N GLU A 476 4.31 -5.61 -13.74
CA GLU A 476 3.98 -5.38 -12.33
C GLU A 476 2.69 -4.55 -12.14
N GLY A 477 2.03 -4.14 -13.22
CA GLY A 477 0.73 -3.47 -13.16
C GLY A 477 0.78 -1.96 -13.19
N VAL A 478 -0.33 -1.35 -12.75
CA VAL A 478 -0.52 0.10 -12.68
C VAL A 478 0.11 0.65 -11.40
N TYR A 479 0.89 1.72 -11.54
CA TYR A 479 1.52 2.47 -10.45
C TYR A 479 1.25 3.97 -10.61
N ASP A 480 1.41 4.74 -9.53
CA ASP A 480 1.55 6.19 -9.60
C ASP A 480 3.04 6.56 -9.56
N LEU A 481 3.57 7.11 -10.66
CA LEU A 481 4.90 7.75 -10.67
C LEU A 481 4.76 9.11 -10.01
N SER A 482 5.19 9.21 -8.76
CA SER A 482 4.91 10.33 -7.89
C SER A 482 6.16 11.14 -7.53
N GLU A 483 5.99 12.45 -7.41
CA GLU A 483 6.89 13.34 -6.70
C GLU A 483 6.94 12.96 -5.21
N HIS A 484 7.80 13.58 -4.44
CA HIS A 484 7.88 13.41 -2.99
C HIS A 484 8.01 14.76 -2.28
N ILE A 485 7.58 14.82 -1.03
CA ILE A 485 7.72 16.03 -0.21
C ILE A 485 9.18 16.24 0.18
N ASP A 486 9.73 17.36 -0.19
CA ASP A 486 11.08 17.78 0.20
C ASP A 486 11.25 19.33 0.23
N ARG A 487 12.44 19.75 0.68
CA ARG A 487 12.82 21.16 0.72
C ARG A 487 12.68 21.87 -0.63
N LYS A 488 13.03 21.21 -1.75
CA LYS A 488 13.02 21.82 -3.08
C LYS A 488 11.60 22.13 -3.53
N GLN A 489 10.68 21.18 -3.36
CA GLN A 489 9.28 21.33 -3.73
C GLN A 489 8.60 22.46 -2.97
N LEU A 490 8.91 22.55 -1.67
CA LEU A 490 8.36 23.56 -0.78
C LEU A 490 9.16 24.86 -0.83
N GLN A 491 10.24 24.93 -1.61
CA GLN A 491 11.17 26.06 -1.70
C GLN A 491 11.65 26.58 -0.33
N LEU A 492 11.81 25.71 0.68
CA LEU A 492 12.25 26.12 2.01
C LEU A 492 13.67 26.67 1.96
N ALA A 493 13.91 27.72 2.73
CA ALA A 493 15.18 28.43 2.79
C ALA A 493 16.34 27.50 3.15
N LYS A 494 17.38 27.51 2.30
CA LYS A 494 18.50 26.55 2.44
C LYS A 494 19.53 27.00 3.50
N GLY A 495 19.72 28.27 3.65
CA GLY A 495 20.80 28.85 4.45
C GLY A 495 22.16 28.85 3.75
N ASP A 496 23.04 29.73 4.21
CA ASP A 496 24.42 29.93 3.71
C ASP A 496 25.40 29.12 4.58
N LYS A 497 26.65 28.92 4.07
CA LYS A 497 27.79 28.37 4.82
C LYS A 497 27.48 27.13 5.71
N GLY A 498 26.55 26.29 5.31
CA GLY A 498 26.25 25.09 6.07
C GLY A 498 25.04 25.19 6.99
N GLU A 499 24.47 26.37 7.21
CA GLU A 499 23.23 26.54 7.96
C GLU A 499 21.99 26.01 7.20
N ALA A 500 20.90 25.86 7.89
CA ALA A 500 19.60 25.55 7.31
C ALA A 500 18.54 26.42 7.99
N TYR A 501 17.82 27.20 7.20
CA TYR A 501 16.81 28.11 7.76
C TYR A 501 15.39 27.54 7.67
N GLY A 502 15.10 26.75 6.64
CA GLY A 502 13.84 26.01 6.54
C GLY A 502 13.79 24.81 7.46
N ARG A 503 12.59 24.35 7.78
CA ARG A 503 12.35 23.10 8.54
C ARG A 503 11.28 22.26 7.86
N LEU A 504 11.42 20.95 7.95
CA LEU A 504 10.42 19.99 7.47
C LEU A 504 10.37 18.82 8.43
N TYR A 505 9.21 18.59 9.01
CA TYR A 505 8.93 17.51 9.95
C TYR A 505 7.86 16.58 9.37
N LYS A 506 7.87 15.31 9.76
CA LYS A 506 6.84 14.34 9.39
C LYS A 506 6.37 13.58 10.63
N GLY A 507 5.08 13.46 10.81
CA GLY A 507 4.48 12.53 11.77
C GLY A 507 4.64 11.10 11.28
N GLU A 508 5.38 10.27 12.03
CA GLU A 508 5.65 8.87 11.67
C GLU A 508 4.88 7.89 12.54
N LEU A 509 4.55 8.26 13.77
CA LEU A 509 3.89 7.40 14.73
C LEU A 509 2.64 8.05 15.29
N TRP A 510 1.72 7.23 15.80
CA TRP A 510 0.54 7.67 16.55
C TRP A 510 0.90 7.88 18.02
N THR A 511 1.62 8.96 18.32
CA THR A 511 1.97 9.38 19.70
C THR A 511 1.12 10.56 20.12
N GLN A 512 1.07 10.82 21.42
CA GLN A 512 0.37 11.99 21.97
C GLN A 512 0.96 13.31 21.45
N GLU A 513 2.28 13.35 21.22
CA GLU A 513 2.97 14.52 20.68
C GLU A 513 2.62 14.72 19.20
N VAL A 514 2.54 13.66 18.41
CA VAL A 514 2.17 13.74 16.99
C VAL A 514 0.71 14.14 16.82
N LEU A 515 -0.17 13.64 17.68
CA LEU A 515 -1.58 14.03 17.74
C LEU A 515 -1.81 15.37 18.45
N MET A 516 -0.75 15.93 19.05
CA MET A 516 -0.81 17.17 19.86
C MET A 516 -1.87 17.11 20.99
N MET A 517 -2.09 15.90 21.54
CA MET A 517 -3.14 15.69 22.56
C MET A 517 -2.82 16.40 23.87
N PRO A 518 -3.83 17.00 24.55
CA PRO A 518 -3.65 17.57 25.88
C PRO A 518 -3.25 16.45 26.86
N ASN A 519 -2.56 16.83 27.91
CA ASN A 519 -2.08 15.99 29.00
C ASN A 519 -0.86 15.13 28.70
N GLY A 520 -0.03 14.97 29.71
CA GLY A 520 1.21 14.22 29.71
C GLY A 520 2.47 15.10 29.67
N ASN A 521 3.52 14.56 30.24
CA ASN A 521 4.84 15.21 30.20
C ASN A 521 5.35 15.25 28.76
N MET A 522 5.76 16.42 28.31
CA MET A 522 6.37 16.61 27.01
C MET A 522 7.89 16.68 27.18
N SER A 523 8.60 15.67 26.69
CA SER A 523 10.07 15.70 26.69
C SER A 523 10.59 16.71 25.68
N ARG A 524 11.73 17.36 25.98
CA ARG A 524 12.42 18.18 24.97
C ARG A 524 13.13 17.29 23.95
N PRO A 525 13.16 17.69 22.66
CA PRO A 525 13.96 17.01 21.67
C PRO A 525 15.46 17.11 22.05
N ALA A 526 16.19 16.00 21.86
CA ALA A 526 17.63 16.04 22.04
C ALA A 526 18.29 16.84 20.88
N THR A 527 19.31 17.61 21.22
CA THR A 527 20.11 18.37 20.25
C THR A 527 20.67 17.44 19.18
N GLY A 528 20.56 17.82 17.92
CA GLY A 528 21.05 17.03 16.78
C GLY A 528 20.20 15.81 16.40
N SER A 529 19.18 15.47 17.20
CA SER A 529 18.32 14.31 16.91
C SER A 529 17.59 14.44 15.57
N SER A 530 17.48 13.33 14.85
CA SER A 530 16.67 13.22 13.63
C SER A 530 15.22 12.85 13.91
N SER A 531 14.89 12.48 15.15
CA SER A 531 13.53 12.10 15.56
C SER A 531 13.22 12.63 16.97
N TRP A 532 11.94 12.91 17.23
CA TRP A 532 11.43 13.32 18.53
C TRP A 532 9.99 12.85 18.69
N ALA A 533 9.73 12.07 19.72
CA ALA A 533 8.38 11.69 20.18
C ALA A 533 7.42 11.28 19.03
N GLY A 534 7.91 10.51 18.06
CA GLY A 534 7.12 10.05 16.91
C GLY A 534 7.21 10.95 15.67
N TRP A 535 7.88 12.10 15.77
CA TRP A 535 8.22 12.97 14.64
C TRP A 535 9.57 12.59 14.02
N GLU A 536 9.71 12.73 12.71
CA GLU A 536 10.97 12.65 11.97
C GLU A 536 11.31 14.00 11.35
N MET A 537 12.58 14.43 11.46
CA MET A 537 13.06 15.62 10.78
C MET A 537 13.51 15.29 9.36
N ARG A 538 12.76 15.75 8.38
CA ARG A 538 13.06 15.55 6.95
C ARG A 538 13.98 16.63 6.38
N PHE A 539 14.04 17.80 6.99
CA PHE A 539 15.00 18.87 6.67
C PHE A 539 15.24 19.75 7.91
N PRO A 540 16.51 20.04 8.27
CA PRO A 540 17.75 19.57 7.64
C PRO A 540 18.07 18.09 7.94
N LYS A 541 18.70 17.40 6.96
CA LYS A 541 19.10 15.99 7.10
C LYS A 541 20.43 15.78 7.80
N SER A 542 21.36 16.76 7.68
CA SER A 542 22.70 16.69 8.25
C SER A 542 22.66 16.84 9.77
N GLU A 543 23.26 15.91 10.50
CA GLU A 543 23.40 15.97 11.94
C GLU A 543 24.12 17.27 12.40
N LYS A 544 25.21 17.63 11.74
CA LYS A 544 25.92 18.88 12.01
C LYS A 544 24.99 20.10 11.92
N LYS A 545 24.13 20.17 10.91
CA LYS A 545 23.17 21.27 10.76
C LYS A 545 22.08 21.26 11.82
N ARG A 546 21.75 20.08 12.37
CA ARG A 546 20.80 19.94 13.47
C ARG A 546 21.44 20.28 14.82
N ALA A 547 22.73 20.01 14.99
CA ALA A 547 23.47 20.30 16.21
C ALA A 547 23.71 21.80 16.43
N ASP A 548 23.95 22.54 15.34
CA ASP A 548 24.28 23.98 15.36
C ASP A 548 23.04 24.88 15.53
N ALA A 549 21.83 24.32 15.53
CA ALA A 549 20.59 25.09 15.66
C ALA A 549 19.53 24.27 16.41
N ASP A 550 18.66 24.95 17.16
CA ASP A 550 17.48 24.32 17.75
C ASP A 550 16.43 24.04 16.64
N CYS A 551 16.72 23.02 15.86
CA CYS A 551 15.91 22.68 14.69
C CYS A 551 14.50 22.20 15.03
N TRP A 552 14.27 21.73 16.24
CA TRP A 552 12.97 21.30 16.71
C TRP A 552 12.10 22.41 17.29
N LYS A 553 12.71 23.57 17.61
CA LYS A 553 12.01 24.65 18.33
C LYS A 553 10.67 25.04 17.70
N PRO A 554 10.52 25.28 16.38
CA PRO A 554 9.22 25.63 15.81
C PRO A 554 8.14 24.60 16.06
N LEU A 555 8.45 23.32 15.83
CA LEU A 555 7.49 22.23 16.06
C LEU A 555 7.24 22.04 17.55
N TYR A 556 8.28 22.06 18.38
CA TYR A 556 8.16 21.90 19.82
C TYR A 556 7.26 23.00 20.43
N ASP A 557 7.48 24.26 20.08
CA ASP A 557 6.69 25.38 20.59
C ASP A 557 5.24 25.32 20.11
N GLY A 558 4.98 24.94 18.83
CA GLY A 558 3.66 24.75 18.30
C GLY A 558 2.93 23.60 19.01
N VAL A 559 3.58 22.45 19.20
CA VAL A 559 3.02 21.30 19.94
C VAL A 559 2.74 21.69 21.40
N LYS A 560 3.66 22.43 22.04
CA LYS A 560 3.50 22.92 23.42
C LYS A 560 2.29 23.85 23.53
N LEU A 561 2.17 24.84 22.61
CA LEU A 561 1.02 25.75 22.58
C LEU A 561 -0.31 24.97 22.53
N VAL A 562 -0.41 23.99 21.63
CA VAL A 562 -1.63 23.19 21.49
C VAL A 562 -1.92 22.37 22.75
N ARG A 563 -0.91 21.80 23.39
CA ARG A 563 -1.08 20.84 24.49
C ARG A 563 -1.26 21.49 25.85
N THR A 564 -0.63 22.64 26.11
CA THR A 564 -0.46 23.15 27.46
C THR A 564 -0.96 24.57 27.69
N ALA A 565 -1.15 25.38 26.63
CA ALA A 565 -1.61 26.75 26.79
C ALA A 565 -3.06 26.84 27.25
N SER A 566 -3.42 27.90 27.97
CA SER A 566 -4.83 28.25 28.22
C SER A 566 -5.56 28.53 26.89
N ASP A 567 -6.88 28.51 26.89
CA ASP A 567 -7.64 28.80 25.66
C ASP A 567 -7.42 30.24 25.16
N ALA A 568 -7.29 31.21 26.09
CA ALA A 568 -6.98 32.57 25.72
C ALA A 568 -5.59 32.71 25.08
N GLU A 569 -4.58 32.06 25.66
CA GLU A 569 -3.20 32.03 25.12
C GLU A 569 -3.17 31.32 23.78
N PHE A 570 -3.85 30.18 23.64
CA PHE A 570 -3.95 29.48 22.40
C PHE A 570 -4.60 30.34 21.30
N ALA A 571 -5.73 30.95 21.57
CA ALA A 571 -6.43 31.81 20.60
C ALA A 571 -5.57 33.00 20.13
N SER A 572 -4.80 33.59 21.06
CA SER A 572 -3.94 34.74 20.73
C SER A 572 -2.71 34.39 19.92
N HIS A 573 -2.12 33.18 20.08
CA HIS A 573 -0.83 32.81 19.49
C HIS A 573 -0.89 31.73 18.40
N VAL A 574 -2.06 31.07 18.19
CA VAL A 574 -2.15 29.96 17.22
C VAL A 574 -1.73 30.35 15.81
N ARG A 575 -2.00 31.59 15.39
CA ARG A 575 -1.61 32.11 14.06
C ARG A 575 -0.12 32.41 13.93
N GLU A 576 0.58 32.58 15.01
CA GLU A 576 2.03 32.75 14.99
C GLU A 576 2.75 31.43 14.73
N HIS A 577 2.14 30.33 15.22
CA HIS A 577 2.72 28.99 15.13
C HIS A 577 2.20 28.15 13.98
N PHE A 578 0.98 28.41 13.51
CA PHE A 578 0.34 27.61 12.45
C PHE A 578 -0.21 28.49 11.32
N ASP A 579 0.02 28.08 10.10
CA ASP A 579 -0.59 28.64 8.89
C ASP A 579 -2.08 28.34 8.88
N PHE A 580 -2.83 29.23 9.52
CA PHE A 580 -4.23 29.00 9.85
C PHE A 580 -5.08 28.75 8.60
N ASP A 581 -4.84 29.47 7.50
CA ASP A 581 -5.59 29.32 6.26
C ASP A 581 -5.31 27.96 5.62
N ALA A 582 -4.05 27.53 5.64
CA ALA A 582 -3.65 26.21 5.13
C ALA A 582 -4.17 25.08 6.05
N VAL A 583 -4.25 25.30 7.37
CA VAL A 583 -4.86 24.35 8.32
C VAL A 583 -6.34 24.18 8.06
N VAL A 584 -7.09 25.30 7.84
CA VAL A 584 -8.52 25.25 7.49
C VAL A 584 -8.74 24.46 6.18
N ASP A 585 -7.93 24.72 5.17
CA ASP A 585 -8.01 24.00 3.91
C ASP A 585 -7.69 22.52 4.07
N TYR A 586 -6.69 22.19 4.90
CA TYR A 586 -6.37 20.80 5.22
C TYR A 586 -7.53 20.10 5.94
N MET A 587 -8.16 20.76 6.90
CA MET A 587 -9.34 20.22 7.58
C MET A 587 -10.49 19.97 6.58
N LEU A 588 -10.72 20.87 5.63
CA LEU A 588 -11.72 20.67 4.56
C LEU A 588 -11.38 19.50 3.64
N LEU A 589 -10.09 19.32 3.31
CA LEU A 589 -9.66 18.14 2.55
C LEU A 589 -9.99 16.86 3.31
N LEU A 590 -9.66 16.81 4.61
CA LEU A 590 -9.95 15.66 5.46
C LEU A 590 -11.46 15.42 5.59
N ASP A 591 -12.26 16.47 5.74
CA ASP A 591 -13.71 16.37 5.75
C ASP A 591 -14.27 15.76 4.47
N VAL A 592 -13.77 16.17 3.29
CA VAL A 592 -14.24 15.66 1.99
C VAL A 592 -13.79 14.23 1.74
N THR A 593 -12.54 13.92 2.03
CA THR A 593 -11.91 12.65 1.64
C THR A 593 -11.99 11.56 2.72
N PHE A 594 -12.24 11.93 3.96
CA PHE A 594 -12.35 11.06 5.13
C PHE A 594 -11.14 10.10 5.31
N PRO A 595 -9.89 10.61 5.34
CA PRO A 595 -8.72 9.77 5.43
C PRO A 595 -8.40 9.46 6.88
N VAL A 596 -8.50 8.20 7.28
CA VAL A 596 -8.40 7.80 8.69
C VAL A 596 -6.97 7.72 9.25
N ASP A 597 -5.96 7.92 8.41
CA ASP A 597 -4.53 7.82 8.79
C ASP A 597 -3.79 9.17 8.73
N ASN A 598 -4.50 10.33 8.73
CA ASN A 598 -3.92 11.63 8.36
C ASN A 598 -4.12 12.76 9.38
N THR A 599 -4.57 12.50 10.59
CA THR A 599 -4.74 13.56 11.63
C THR A 599 -3.48 13.83 12.45
N GLY A 600 -2.40 13.12 12.19
CA GLY A 600 -1.10 13.26 12.86
C GLY A 600 -0.01 12.56 12.11
N LYS A 601 -0.07 11.21 12.02
CA LYS A 601 0.74 10.43 11.10
C LYS A 601 0.41 10.83 9.65
N ASN A 602 1.36 10.62 8.73
CA ASN A 602 1.20 10.96 7.32
C ASN A 602 0.94 12.45 7.03
N LEU A 603 1.29 13.31 7.96
CA LEU A 603 1.24 14.77 7.82
C LEU A 603 2.64 15.36 7.97
N TYR A 604 3.03 16.22 7.02
CA TYR A 604 4.24 17.02 7.16
C TYR A 604 3.88 18.42 7.66
N TRP A 605 4.82 18.99 8.44
CA TRP A 605 4.80 20.40 8.82
C TRP A 605 6.05 21.08 8.30
N ALA A 606 5.85 22.17 7.57
CA ALA A 606 6.93 22.94 6.94
C ALA A 606 7.05 24.34 7.51
N VAL A 607 8.28 24.79 7.77
CA VAL A 607 8.60 26.18 8.08
C VAL A 607 9.51 26.72 6.99
N TYR A 608 9.15 27.84 6.39
CA TYR A 608 9.90 28.42 5.27
C TYR A 608 11.30 28.88 5.70
N ASP A 609 11.38 29.78 6.70
CA ASP A 609 12.60 30.37 7.23
C ASP A 609 12.38 30.78 8.70
N VAL A 610 13.02 30.07 9.61
CA VAL A 610 12.85 30.27 11.07
C VAL A 610 13.29 31.65 11.55
N ARG A 611 14.12 32.40 10.79
CA ARG A 611 14.51 33.75 11.10
C ARG A 611 13.40 34.78 10.86
N GLN A 612 12.39 34.39 10.07
CA GLN A 612 11.27 35.24 9.69
C GLN A 612 10.00 34.87 10.43
N SER A 613 9.73 33.57 10.57
CA SER A 613 8.54 33.06 11.25
C SER A 613 8.73 31.61 11.65
N PRO A 614 8.26 31.17 12.83
CA PRO A 614 8.19 29.77 13.23
C PRO A 614 6.97 29.04 12.64
N CYS A 615 6.15 29.71 11.83
CA CYS A 615 4.84 29.25 11.37
C CYS A 615 4.92 27.94 10.61
N LEU A 616 4.10 26.97 11.01
CA LEU A 616 4.01 25.61 10.49
C LEU A 616 2.89 25.51 9.45
N THR A 617 3.24 25.18 8.20
CA THR A 617 2.28 24.91 7.13
C THR A 617 2.08 23.39 6.99
N PRO A 618 0.84 22.88 6.96
CA PRO A 618 0.56 21.46 6.75
C PRO A 618 0.81 21.06 5.30
N VAL A 619 1.35 19.86 5.08
CA VAL A 619 1.55 19.27 3.75
C VAL A 619 1.06 17.83 3.78
N PRO A 620 -0.03 17.50 3.07
CA PRO A 620 -0.61 16.16 3.08
C PRO A 620 0.28 15.13 2.41
N TRP A 621 0.23 13.92 2.94
CA TRP A 621 0.96 12.77 2.44
C TRP A 621 0.18 11.48 2.70
N ASP A 622 0.26 10.50 1.76
CA ASP A 622 -0.23 9.15 1.94
C ASP A 622 -1.73 9.09 2.30
N LEU A 623 -2.56 9.56 1.39
CA LEU A 623 -4.02 9.69 1.55
C LEU A 623 -4.79 8.49 0.96
N ASP A 624 -4.17 7.32 0.90
CA ASP A 624 -4.74 6.11 0.29
C ASP A 624 -5.93 5.55 1.09
N ALA A 625 -5.88 5.64 2.42
CA ALA A 625 -6.95 5.23 3.33
C ALA A 625 -8.09 6.27 3.38
N SER A 626 -8.75 6.52 2.25
CA SER A 626 -9.75 7.58 2.09
C SER A 626 -10.99 7.11 1.32
N PHE A 627 -12.02 7.93 1.27
CA PHE A 627 -13.26 7.66 0.55
C PHE A 627 -13.86 6.29 0.87
N GLY A 628 -13.98 5.98 2.15
CA GLY A 628 -14.68 4.79 2.64
C GLY A 628 -13.83 3.51 2.70
N ILE A 629 -12.50 3.60 2.57
CA ILE A 629 -11.62 2.47 2.86
C ILE A 629 -10.67 2.78 4.03
N LYS A 630 -10.20 1.73 4.69
CA LYS A 630 -9.17 1.76 5.71
C LYS A 630 -7.78 1.60 5.09
N TRP A 631 -6.75 1.75 5.91
CA TRP A 631 -5.34 1.60 5.53
C TRP A 631 -4.96 0.20 5.01
N ASP A 632 -5.76 -0.82 5.32
CA ASP A 632 -5.60 -2.20 4.85
C ASP A 632 -6.43 -2.52 3.58
N GLY A 633 -7.15 -1.53 3.04
CA GLY A 633 -8.02 -1.66 1.88
C GLY A 633 -9.42 -2.21 2.19
N SER A 634 -9.73 -2.56 3.44
CA SER A 634 -11.08 -2.93 3.85
C SER A 634 -12.03 -1.73 3.81
N ARG A 635 -13.33 -1.99 3.68
CA ARG A 635 -14.33 -0.93 3.55
C ARG A 635 -14.96 -0.58 4.88
N PHE A 636 -15.30 0.68 5.02
CA PHE A 636 -16.23 1.13 6.05
C PHE A 636 -17.68 0.89 5.64
N SER A 637 -18.57 0.95 6.64
CA SER A 637 -20.00 1.05 6.38
C SER A 637 -20.32 2.30 5.55
N ASP A 638 -21.27 2.18 4.62
CA ASP A 638 -21.76 3.29 3.79
C ASP A 638 -22.30 4.48 4.62
N GLN A 639 -22.76 4.21 5.83
CA GLN A 639 -23.27 5.23 6.77
C GLN A 639 -22.19 6.24 7.16
N LEU A 640 -20.91 5.84 7.13
CA LEU A 640 -19.80 6.70 7.52
C LEU A 640 -19.63 7.91 6.58
N ALA A 641 -20.03 7.79 5.31
CA ALA A 641 -20.05 8.93 4.40
C ALA A 641 -20.95 10.09 4.89
N SER A 642 -21.93 9.79 5.74
CA SER A 642 -22.87 10.76 6.31
C SER A 642 -22.64 11.03 7.80
N SER A 643 -21.43 10.80 8.31
CA SER A 643 -21.03 11.03 9.69
C SER A 643 -20.00 12.15 9.82
N ASP A 644 -19.82 12.65 11.04
CA ASP A 644 -18.80 13.65 11.35
C ASP A 644 -17.41 13.01 11.40
N PHE A 645 -16.50 13.48 10.55
CA PHE A 645 -15.12 12.98 10.51
C PHE A 645 -14.37 13.23 11.81
N TRP A 646 -14.53 14.42 12.39
CA TRP A 646 -13.79 14.82 13.60
C TRP A 646 -14.30 14.09 14.84
N GLU A 647 -15.61 13.84 14.91
CA GLU A 647 -16.20 12.99 15.93
C GLU A 647 -15.67 11.56 15.81
N TYR A 648 -15.69 10.98 14.61
CA TYR A 648 -15.12 9.66 14.34
C TYR A 648 -13.64 9.58 14.77
N MET A 649 -12.81 10.53 14.35
CA MET A 649 -11.39 10.53 14.69
C MET A 649 -11.13 10.74 16.17
N SER A 650 -11.99 11.51 16.87
CA SER A 650 -11.87 11.72 18.31
C SER A 650 -12.08 10.45 19.14
N HIS A 651 -12.92 9.54 18.68
CA HIS A 651 -13.12 8.24 19.32
C HIS A 651 -11.94 7.28 19.09
N ASN A 652 -11.35 7.31 17.91
CA ASN A 652 -10.30 6.38 17.53
C ASN A 652 -8.89 6.83 17.92
N ASN A 653 -8.62 8.16 17.91
CA ASN A 653 -7.28 8.72 18.14
C ASN A 653 -7.23 9.67 19.35
N GLY A 654 -8.28 9.71 20.16
CA GLY A 654 -8.39 10.58 21.33
C GLY A 654 -8.88 11.99 21.02
N LYS A 655 -9.50 12.62 22.04
CA LYS A 655 -9.97 14.00 21.97
C LYS A 655 -8.83 14.96 22.28
N GLY A 656 -8.66 15.96 21.46
CA GLY A 656 -7.64 16.98 21.65
C GLY A 656 -6.83 17.22 20.40
N GLY A 657 -5.73 17.93 20.54
CA GLY A 657 -4.88 18.32 19.44
C GLY A 657 -5.39 19.53 18.66
N LEU A 658 -4.59 19.97 17.72
CA LEU A 658 -4.82 21.22 16.97
C LEU A 658 -6.20 21.26 16.31
N PHE A 659 -6.56 20.19 15.60
CA PHE A 659 -7.78 20.11 14.80
C PHE A 659 -9.07 20.05 15.62
N SER A 660 -9.00 19.58 16.86
CA SER A 660 -10.13 19.63 17.80
C SER A 660 -10.18 20.98 18.52
N ARG A 661 -9.02 21.53 18.90
CA ARG A 661 -8.94 22.74 19.70
C ARG A 661 -9.31 24.01 18.92
N LEU A 662 -8.93 24.08 17.62
CA LEU A 662 -9.28 25.20 16.76
C LEU A 662 -10.79 25.50 16.71
N PRO A 663 -11.66 24.53 16.34
CA PRO A 663 -13.11 24.80 16.32
C PRO A 663 -13.74 25.01 17.68
N GLN A 664 -13.10 24.57 18.78
CA GLN A 664 -13.60 24.73 20.13
C GLN A 664 -13.26 26.11 20.72
N VAL A 665 -12.05 26.60 20.50
CA VAL A 665 -11.52 27.83 21.10
C VAL A 665 -11.71 29.03 20.19
N CYS A 666 -11.38 28.93 18.90
CA CYS A 666 -11.55 29.99 17.91
C CYS A 666 -12.92 29.96 17.22
N GLN A 667 -13.95 29.59 17.94
CA GLN A 667 -15.27 29.17 17.47
C GLN A 667 -15.84 30.00 16.33
N ARG A 668 -16.02 31.30 16.50
CA ARG A 668 -16.68 32.17 15.52
C ARG A 668 -15.84 32.34 14.28
N GLU A 669 -14.59 32.75 14.48
CA GLU A 669 -13.66 33.03 13.39
C GLU A 669 -13.40 31.78 12.53
N PHE A 670 -13.15 30.63 13.19
CA PHE A 670 -12.93 29.35 12.52
C PHE A 670 -14.16 28.93 11.70
N ARG A 671 -15.37 29.02 12.29
CA ARG A 671 -16.60 28.63 11.59
C ARG A 671 -16.89 29.52 10.40
N GLU A 672 -16.71 30.84 10.53
CA GLU A 672 -16.89 31.79 9.43
C GLU A 672 -15.90 31.49 8.29
N GLN A 673 -14.64 31.27 8.62
CA GLN A 673 -13.60 31.01 7.63
C GLN A 673 -13.80 29.66 6.92
N ILE A 674 -14.00 28.56 7.65
CA ILE A 674 -14.19 27.25 7.06
C ILE A 674 -15.45 27.18 6.19
N SER A 675 -16.56 27.75 6.65
CA SER A 675 -17.81 27.80 5.90
C SER A 675 -17.70 28.65 4.63
N LYS A 676 -17.06 29.82 4.72
CA LYS A 676 -16.76 30.66 3.54
C LYS A 676 -15.89 29.92 2.51
N ARG A 677 -14.86 29.25 3.00
CA ARG A 677 -13.94 28.50 2.14
C ARG A 677 -14.62 27.27 1.52
N TYR A 678 -15.41 26.54 2.30
CA TYR A 678 -16.19 25.42 1.79
C TYR A 678 -17.10 25.85 0.66
N ARG A 679 -17.92 26.91 0.83
CA ARG A 679 -18.81 27.41 -0.23
C ARG A 679 -18.05 27.78 -1.50
N LYS A 680 -16.87 28.42 -1.38
CA LYS A 680 -16.01 28.73 -2.52
C LYS A 680 -15.53 27.46 -3.25
N LEU A 681 -15.07 26.46 -2.51
CA LEU A 681 -14.61 25.19 -3.09
C LEU A 681 -15.76 24.34 -3.61
N ARG A 682 -16.92 24.39 -2.96
CA ARG A 682 -18.13 23.68 -3.33
C ARG A 682 -18.70 24.14 -4.70
N SER A 683 -18.47 25.38 -5.06
CA SER A 683 -18.83 25.90 -6.40
C SER A 683 -17.80 25.56 -7.48
N THR A 684 -16.69 24.91 -7.15
CA THR A 684 -15.58 24.60 -8.06
C THR A 684 -15.04 23.18 -7.84
N VAL A 685 -13.92 23.04 -7.16
CA VAL A 685 -13.16 21.78 -6.96
C VAL A 685 -14.00 20.70 -6.28
N PHE A 686 -14.82 21.08 -5.30
CA PHE A 686 -15.68 20.17 -4.53
C PHE A 686 -17.11 20.09 -5.07
N SER A 687 -17.41 20.66 -6.27
CA SER A 687 -18.71 20.40 -6.87
C SER A 687 -18.88 18.89 -7.07
N THR A 688 -20.08 18.37 -6.80
CA THR A 688 -20.33 16.93 -6.97
C THR A 688 -20.03 16.51 -8.40
N GLU A 689 -20.42 17.32 -9.36
CA GLU A 689 -20.14 17.08 -10.78
C GLU A 689 -18.64 17.00 -11.07
N SER A 690 -17.83 17.98 -10.58
CA SER A 690 -16.38 17.98 -10.78
C SER A 690 -15.73 16.73 -10.20
N LEU A 691 -16.13 16.32 -8.98
CA LEU A 691 -15.62 15.12 -8.32
C LEU A 691 -15.97 13.84 -9.10
N LEU A 692 -17.22 13.71 -9.54
CA LEU A 692 -17.68 12.55 -10.29
C LEU A 692 -17.02 12.46 -11.67
N ASN A 693 -16.89 13.59 -12.37
CA ASN A 693 -16.22 13.66 -13.68
C ASN A 693 -14.74 13.30 -13.57
N ARG A 694 -14.08 13.68 -12.49
CA ARG A 694 -12.68 13.32 -12.24
C ARG A 694 -12.51 11.81 -12.04
N ILE A 695 -13.40 11.19 -11.26
CA ILE A 695 -13.41 9.72 -11.10
C ILE A 695 -13.62 9.04 -12.44
N ASP A 696 -14.60 9.52 -13.21
CA ASP A 696 -14.89 8.97 -14.53
C ASP A 696 -13.69 9.08 -15.47
N ALA A 697 -12.97 10.20 -15.46
CA ALA A 697 -11.77 10.39 -16.26
C ALA A 697 -10.64 9.43 -15.87
N TYR A 698 -10.43 9.21 -14.58
CA TYR A 698 -9.40 8.26 -14.09
C TYR A 698 -9.68 6.82 -14.54
N TYR A 699 -10.92 6.36 -14.40
CA TYR A 699 -11.27 5.01 -14.83
C TYR A 699 -11.34 4.87 -16.34
N ALA A 700 -11.74 5.92 -17.05
CA ALA A 700 -11.72 5.92 -18.51
C ALA A 700 -10.29 5.77 -19.07
N GLU A 701 -9.31 6.44 -18.46
CA GLU A 701 -7.89 6.31 -18.85
C GLU A 701 -7.38 4.88 -18.64
N LEU A 702 -7.66 4.26 -17.49
CA LEU A 702 -7.26 2.89 -17.18
C LEU A 702 -7.94 1.88 -18.13
N HIS A 703 -9.22 2.08 -18.42
CA HIS A 703 -10.00 1.19 -19.28
C HIS A 703 -9.57 1.31 -20.75
N GLN A 704 -9.46 2.52 -21.28
CA GLN A 704 -9.05 2.75 -22.66
C GLN A 704 -7.67 2.20 -22.97
N SER A 705 -6.74 2.30 -22.00
CA SER A 705 -5.41 1.71 -22.11
C SER A 705 -5.41 0.18 -21.91
N GLY A 706 -6.48 -0.41 -21.37
CA GLY A 706 -6.56 -1.81 -20.96
C GLY A 706 -5.70 -2.15 -19.74
N ALA A 707 -5.16 -1.14 -19.06
CA ALA A 707 -4.31 -1.30 -17.90
C ALA A 707 -5.07 -1.87 -16.69
N ASP A 708 -6.36 -1.55 -16.53
CA ASP A 708 -7.26 -2.13 -15.55
C ASP A 708 -7.31 -3.66 -15.67
N THR A 709 -7.54 -4.16 -16.87
CA THR A 709 -7.61 -5.60 -17.16
C THR A 709 -6.26 -6.29 -16.91
N ARG A 710 -5.14 -5.65 -17.27
CA ARG A 710 -3.80 -6.21 -17.05
C ARG A 710 -3.43 -6.23 -15.56
N ASP A 711 -3.73 -5.16 -14.80
CA ASP A 711 -3.50 -5.12 -13.33
C ASP A 711 -4.36 -6.17 -12.62
N CYS A 712 -5.65 -6.30 -12.98
CA CYS A 712 -6.53 -7.34 -12.46
C CYS A 712 -5.95 -8.74 -12.66
N ARG A 713 -5.53 -9.08 -13.86
CA ARG A 713 -4.94 -10.40 -14.17
C ARG A 713 -3.67 -10.66 -13.36
N ARG A 714 -2.89 -9.61 -13.12
CA ARG A 714 -1.63 -9.74 -12.40
C ARG A 714 -1.82 -9.90 -10.90
N TRP A 715 -2.79 -9.21 -10.29
CA TRP A 715 -2.84 -9.03 -8.84
C TRP A 715 -4.09 -9.52 -8.11
N ASN A 716 -5.24 -9.70 -8.78
CA ASN A 716 -6.50 -10.07 -8.09
C ASN A 716 -6.50 -11.46 -7.45
N HIS A 717 -5.46 -12.27 -7.67
CA HIS A 717 -5.29 -13.60 -7.07
C HIS A 717 -4.15 -13.64 -6.04
N THR A 718 -3.74 -12.47 -5.57
CA THR A 718 -2.67 -12.31 -4.58
C THR A 718 -3.22 -11.64 -3.33
N GLY A 719 -2.40 -11.38 -2.34
CA GLY A 719 -2.79 -10.63 -1.14
C GLY A 719 -3.02 -9.13 -1.32
N CYS A 720 -3.03 -8.61 -2.56
CA CYS A 720 -3.36 -7.21 -2.84
C CYS A 720 -4.88 -6.98 -2.79
N ALA A 721 -5.30 -5.74 -2.52
CA ALA A 721 -6.70 -5.35 -2.65
C ALA A 721 -7.19 -5.66 -4.08
N ARG A 722 -8.33 -6.36 -4.16
CA ARG A 722 -8.92 -6.77 -5.43
C ARG A 722 -9.34 -5.54 -6.21
N PHE A 723 -8.80 -5.38 -7.41
CA PHE A 723 -9.16 -4.31 -8.31
C PHE A 723 -10.36 -4.69 -9.18
N ASP A 724 -11.43 -3.93 -9.11
CA ASP A 724 -12.59 -3.99 -9.99
C ASP A 724 -12.99 -2.56 -10.36
N ALA A 725 -12.55 -2.09 -11.51
CA ALA A 725 -12.73 -0.71 -11.95
C ALA A 725 -14.20 -0.29 -12.00
N THR A 726 -15.10 -1.19 -12.40
CA THR A 726 -16.54 -0.88 -12.52
C THR A 726 -17.20 -0.74 -11.16
N ALA A 727 -16.96 -1.72 -10.25
CA ALA A 727 -17.49 -1.70 -8.90
C ALA A 727 -16.93 -0.51 -8.11
N GLU A 728 -15.61 -0.28 -8.18
CA GLU A 728 -14.95 0.80 -7.47
C GLU A 728 -15.41 2.19 -7.93
N ARG A 729 -15.58 2.37 -9.24
CA ARG A 729 -16.13 3.61 -9.79
C ARG A 729 -17.51 3.90 -9.23
N ALA A 730 -18.40 2.90 -9.20
CA ALA A 730 -19.75 3.05 -8.66
C ALA A 730 -19.74 3.38 -7.17
N GLU A 731 -18.94 2.66 -6.38
CA GLU A 731 -18.79 2.87 -4.94
C GLU A 731 -18.23 4.25 -4.59
N LEU A 732 -17.16 4.69 -5.23
CA LEU A 732 -16.61 6.02 -5.02
C LEU A 732 -17.62 7.12 -5.36
N LYS A 733 -18.35 6.99 -6.46
CA LYS A 733 -19.38 7.97 -6.86
C LYS A 733 -20.52 8.03 -5.83
N LYS A 734 -20.97 6.88 -5.34
CA LYS A 734 -21.98 6.77 -4.28
C LYS A 734 -21.48 7.42 -2.99
N TRP A 735 -20.27 7.05 -2.56
CA TRP A 735 -19.66 7.55 -1.32
C TRP A 735 -19.52 9.08 -1.36
N ILE A 736 -18.94 9.63 -2.42
CA ILE A 736 -18.75 11.07 -2.60
C ILE A 736 -20.08 11.80 -2.63
N THR A 737 -21.07 11.29 -3.36
CA THR A 737 -22.40 11.92 -3.42
C THR A 737 -23.03 12.03 -2.03
N ASN A 738 -22.94 10.98 -1.23
CA ASN A 738 -23.45 10.98 0.15
C ASN A 738 -22.63 11.92 1.04
N ARG A 739 -21.30 11.91 0.91
CA ARG A 739 -20.41 12.78 1.67
C ARG A 739 -20.67 14.26 1.41
N MET A 740 -20.77 14.65 0.15
CA MET A 740 -21.03 16.05 -0.22
C MET A 740 -22.40 16.52 0.24
N ARG A 741 -23.42 15.66 0.16
CA ARG A 741 -24.76 15.96 0.70
C ARG A 741 -24.73 16.15 2.22
N TYR A 742 -23.92 15.37 2.94
CA TYR A 742 -23.72 15.55 4.38
C TYR A 742 -23.02 16.88 4.70
N LEU A 743 -21.91 17.19 4.01
CA LEU A 743 -21.16 18.42 4.24
C LEU A 743 -21.92 19.68 3.86
N ASP A 744 -22.78 19.62 2.84
CA ASP A 744 -23.70 20.73 2.50
C ASP A 744 -24.63 21.07 3.65
N ARG A 745 -25.09 20.11 4.45
CA ARG A 745 -25.89 20.36 5.66
C ARG A 745 -25.06 21.00 6.78
N ILE A 746 -23.79 20.63 6.89
CA ILE A 746 -22.91 21.14 7.96
C ILE A 746 -22.43 22.56 7.66
N PHE A 747 -21.99 22.82 6.42
CA PHE A 747 -21.36 24.08 6.03
C PHE A 747 -22.25 25.01 5.20
N GLY A 748 -23.30 24.49 4.56
CA GLY A 748 -24.16 25.22 3.64
C GLY A 748 -25.34 25.97 4.32
N ASN A 749 -25.90 25.43 5.39
CA ASN A 749 -27.17 25.87 6.01
C ASN A 749 -27.01 26.75 7.25
N ARG A 750 -25.93 27.49 7.42
CA ARG A 750 -25.79 28.44 8.54
C ARG A 750 -25.85 29.90 8.05
N GLU A 751 -26.93 30.23 7.36
CA GLU A 751 -27.48 31.57 7.39
C GLU A 751 -28.59 31.55 8.45
N GLY A 752 -28.23 32.00 9.66
CA GLY A 752 -29.13 32.10 10.79
C GLY A 752 -28.37 32.52 12.02
#